data_9f233443c2093f5c33465282ef939fdc
#
_entry.id   9f233443c2093f5c33465282ef939fdc
#
_cell.length_a   1.000
_cell.length_b   1.000
_cell.length_c   1.000
_cell.angle_alpha   90.00
_cell.angle_beta   90.00
_cell.angle_gamma   90.00
#
_symmetry.space_group_name_H-M   'P 1'
#
loop_
_entity.id
_entity.type
_entity.pdbx_description
1 polymer ?
#
loop_
_entity_poly.entity_id
_entity_poly.type
_entity_poly.pdbx_seq_one_letter_code
_entity_poly.pdbx_strand_id
1 'polypeptide(L)'
;MPTPAQIDEQVQLERDQIRQGLKRLRDNTDALQQRSYASATVYGVASIDMLLPRLVKRIEDTNNRIHEGKNGAAFKEIAQYISDLEPLAAAAIALKLTFDKVFSYKEGSNQVQSVCDAIGSAVEDECQMRYYERCAPGLLNILKKNYWHKSSGTKQRLTSIQTLMNRKDIQQWQTWGRSNRIKLGSWLLDCIIASSQFNNSSGWFKRDMHQEGRKRINYIVPTPEFLVIKDKVMADAELFAPLAWPMLIEPNDWTNERAGGYLLNEVMRGHDMVRRGNHGCIQGEIPINFLNKIQKVALTLNPFTVQVAEELERLGREVGKFLPVVQHELPPKPVDIAENREARKAYNRAATHVQDLQHQEHKKSCRTRMTMEAVKRFKDVDKFYIPWSFDYRGRAYPIPAFLTPQDTDFGKSLLVFADGSYMTPEAEDWLAFQVATTFGLDKAPMTERLEWARNNHELFTLISQDPIGNLPLWEGVEEPWQFLAAAEEYYHCVVLADRQFTRLMVATDATCSGLQILAGLARDKSTARLVNVLPSDKPQDAYKVVSEEATPYCPESIQPYMDRKVVKRVVMTVPYNAKPFSNRGYIRDALAEKGVEISKEDLTKTVKAVRNAMDVIVPGPMAVMKWIEDEVATAIKAGKEHLEWSTPS
;
A
#
# COMPACT_ATOMS: atom_id res chain seq x y z
N MET A 1 6.24 -16.59 -34.64
CA MET A 1 5.65 -17.51 -33.64
C MET A 1 6.78 -18.07 -32.79
N PRO A 2 6.62 -18.23 -31.48
CA PRO A 2 7.66 -18.84 -30.64
C PRO A 2 7.94 -20.28 -31.05
N THR A 3 9.17 -20.71 -30.87
CA THR A 3 9.56 -22.12 -31.09
C THR A 3 9.04 -23.00 -29.96
N PRO A 4 8.91 -24.32 -30.16
CA PRO A 4 8.51 -25.22 -29.09
C PRO A 4 9.41 -25.11 -27.84
N ALA A 5 10.71 -24.94 -28.00
CA ALA A 5 11.65 -24.75 -26.89
C ALA A 5 11.35 -23.47 -26.09
N GLN A 6 11.05 -22.36 -26.75
CA GLN A 6 10.67 -21.11 -26.07
C GLN A 6 9.34 -21.23 -25.31
N ILE A 7 8.39 -22.00 -25.85
CA ILE A 7 7.14 -22.30 -25.16
C ILE A 7 7.42 -23.12 -23.90
N ASP A 8 8.28 -24.14 -23.99
CA ASP A 8 8.65 -24.98 -22.85
C ASP A 8 9.36 -24.16 -21.75
N GLU A 9 10.26 -23.25 -22.13
CA GLU A 9 10.91 -22.31 -21.18
C GLU A 9 9.89 -21.42 -20.48
N GLN A 10 8.93 -20.86 -21.23
CA GLN A 10 7.86 -20.06 -20.64
C GLN A 10 6.99 -20.87 -19.68
N VAL A 11 6.59 -22.08 -20.06
CA VAL A 11 5.83 -22.97 -19.18
C VAL A 11 6.61 -23.31 -17.92
N GLN A 12 7.92 -23.53 -18.04
CA GLN A 12 8.77 -23.77 -16.89
C GLN A 12 8.87 -22.53 -15.96
N LEU A 13 8.98 -21.32 -16.53
CA LEU A 13 8.93 -20.08 -15.78
C LEU A 13 7.60 -19.93 -15.01
N GLU A 14 6.48 -20.22 -15.64
CA GLU A 14 5.16 -20.16 -14.99
C GLU A 14 5.00 -21.21 -13.88
N ARG A 15 5.52 -22.41 -14.07
CA ARG A 15 5.59 -23.41 -12.99
C ARG A 15 6.45 -22.96 -11.81
N ASP A 16 7.52 -22.22 -12.07
CA ASP A 16 8.34 -21.62 -11.02
C ASP A 16 7.59 -20.51 -10.27
N GLN A 17 6.79 -19.72 -10.96
CA GLN A 17 5.90 -18.71 -10.34
C GLN A 17 4.92 -19.37 -9.37
N ILE A 18 4.31 -20.50 -9.77
CA ILE A 18 3.41 -21.28 -8.91
C ILE A 18 4.17 -21.78 -7.68
N ARG A 19 5.30 -22.48 -7.88
CA ARG A 19 6.09 -23.07 -6.78
C ARG A 19 6.56 -22.02 -5.77
N GLN A 20 7.08 -20.90 -6.26
CA GLN A 20 7.58 -19.82 -5.38
C GLN A 20 6.45 -19.10 -4.67
N GLY A 21 5.32 -18.87 -5.33
CA GLY A 21 4.14 -18.30 -4.70
C GLY A 21 3.59 -19.16 -3.56
N LEU A 22 3.46 -20.45 -3.79
CA LEU A 22 3.04 -21.43 -2.77
C LEU A 22 4.03 -21.48 -1.60
N LYS A 23 5.32 -21.57 -1.91
CA LYS A 23 6.37 -21.55 -0.88
C LYS A 23 6.28 -20.29 -0.03
N ARG A 24 6.17 -19.11 -0.65
CA ARG A 24 6.04 -17.82 0.06
C ARG A 24 4.82 -17.79 0.97
N LEU A 25 3.68 -18.31 0.53
CA LEU A 25 2.46 -18.37 1.34
C LEU A 25 2.67 -19.23 2.58
N ARG A 26 3.27 -20.43 2.42
CA ARG A 26 3.54 -21.36 3.52
C ARG A 26 4.58 -20.80 4.49
N ASP A 27 5.71 -20.33 3.99
CA ASP A 27 6.79 -19.74 4.80
C ASP A 27 6.27 -18.55 5.64
N ASN A 28 5.41 -17.71 5.05
CA ASN A 28 4.79 -16.58 5.75
C ASN A 28 3.82 -17.06 6.84
N THR A 29 3.03 -18.08 6.57
CA THR A 29 2.10 -18.68 7.55
C THR A 29 2.88 -19.25 8.74
N ASP A 30 3.93 -20.03 8.48
CA ASP A 30 4.79 -20.61 9.51
C ASP A 30 5.51 -19.56 10.34
N ALA A 31 6.06 -18.53 9.69
CA ALA A 31 6.72 -17.41 10.38
C ALA A 31 5.76 -16.65 11.31
N LEU A 32 4.51 -16.46 10.91
CA LEU A 32 3.49 -15.84 11.75
C LEU A 32 3.12 -16.74 12.95
N GLN A 33 2.97 -18.04 12.76
CA GLN A 33 2.69 -18.98 13.84
C GLN A 33 3.86 -19.08 14.85
N GLN A 34 5.11 -19.12 14.36
CA GLN A 34 6.32 -19.09 15.23
C GLN A 34 6.37 -17.84 16.10
N ARG A 35 5.94 -16.69 15.57
CA ARG A 35 5.88 -15.42 16.32
C ARG A 35 4.63 -15.26 17.17
N SER A 36 3.76 -16.26 17.25
CA SER A 36 2.45 -16.18 17.91
C SER A 36 1.55 -15.08 17.36
N TYR A 37 1.49 -14.94 16.04
CA TYR A 37 0.63 -14.03 15.28
C TYR A 37 -0.26 -14.80 14.30
N ALA A 38 -0.79 -15.94 14.70
CA ALA A 38 -1.64 -16.77 13.85
C ALA A 38 -2.94 -16.05 13.38
N SER A 39 -3.40 -15.05 14.14
CA SER A 39 -4.50 -14.18 13.75
C SER A 39 -4.25 -13.38 12.46
N ALA A 40 -3.00 -13.20 12.08
CA ALA A 40 -2.59 -12.48 10.86
C ALA A 40 -2.36 -13.42 9.65
N THR A 41 -2.48 -14.73 9.83
CA THR A 41 -2.48 -15.69 8.70
C THR A 41 -3.75 -15.57 7.88
N VAL A 42 -3.74 -16.07 6.65
CA VAL A 42 -4.92 -16.01 5.76
C VAL A 42 -6.12 -16.68 6.43
N TYR A 43 -5.94 -17.88 6.98
CA TYR A 43 -7.03 -18.56 7.69
C TYR A 43 -7.44 -17.85 8.98
N GLY A 44 -6.49 -17.20 9.67
CA GLY A 44 -6.77 -16.43 10.89
C GLY A 44 -7.66 -15.23 10.61
N VAL A 45 -7.32 -14.43 9.60
CA VAL A 45 -8.11 -13.26 9.17
C VAL A 45 -9.50 -13.69 8.74
N ALA A 46 -9.61 -14.64 7.80
CA ALA A 46 -10.91 -15.09 7.29
C ALA A 46 -11.82 -15.65 8.40
N SER A 47 -11.24 -16.40 9.35
CA SER A 47 -11.99 -16.96 10.46
C SER A 47 -12.45 -15.90 11.46
N ILE A 48 -11.59 -14.94 11.77
CA ILE A 48 -11.93 -13.82 12.66
C ILE A 48 -13.07 -12.99 12.04
N ASP A 49 -12.97 -12.63 10.77
CA ASP A 49 -13.99 -11.86 10.07
C ASP A 49 -15.37 -12.56 10.09
N MET A 50 -15.37 -13.90 9.98
CA MET A 50 -16.60 -14.70 10.04
C MET A 50 -17.23 -14.74 11.43
N LEU A 51 -16.41 -14.83 12.50
CA LEU A 51 -16.90 -14.94 13.88
C LEU A 51 -17.20 -13.60 14.55
N LEU A 52 -16.50 -12.53 14.15
CA LEU A 52 -16.55 -11.24 14.82
C LEU A 52 -17.98 -10.70 15.00
N PRO A 53 -18.85 -10.65 13.97
CA PRO A 53 -20.21 -10.12 14.14
C PRO A 53 -21.05 -10.92 15.14
N ARG A 54 -20.87 -12.23 15.18
CA ARG A 54 -21.61 -13.12 16.11
C ARG A 54 -21.15 -12.95 17.55
N LEU A 55 -19.83 -12.82 17.75
CA LEU A 55 -19.25 -12.60 19.07
C LEU A 55 -19.64 -11.23 19.62
N VAL A 56 -19.60 -10.19 18.76
CA VAL A 56 -20.07 -8.84 19.11
C VAL A 56 -21.49 -8.89 19.61
N LYS A 57 -22.41 -9.46 18.81
CA LYS A 57 -23.81 -9.60 19.19
C LYS A 57 -24.00 -10.33 20.54
N ARG A 58 -23.26 -11.41 20.77
CA ARG A 58 -23.35 -12.16 22.05
C ARG A 58 -22.88 -11.33 23.24
N ILE A 59 -21.83 -10.51 23.08
CA ILE A 59 -21.35 -9.60 24.11
C ILE A 59 -22.41 -8.51 24.37
N GLU A 60 -22.96 -7.91 23.32
CA GLU A 60 -24.05 -6.90 23.41
C GLU A 60 -25.29 -7.45 24.14
N ASP A 61 -25.76 -8.64 23.75
CA ASP A 61 -26.90 -9.29 24.40
C ASP A 61 -26.63 -9.54 25.89
N THR A 62 -25.40 -9.87 26.28
CA THR A 62 -25.00 -10.04 27.68
C THR A 62 -24.95 -8.71 28.42
N ASN A 63 -24.38 -7.67 27.81
CA ASN A 63 -24.34 -6.32 28.36
C ASN A 63 -25.77 -5.80 28.63
N ASN A 64 -26.67 -5.95 27.67
CA ASN A 64 -28.05 -5.53 27.80
C ASN A 64 -28.77 -6.25 28.96
N ARG A 65 -28.56 -7.57 29.09
CA ARG A 65 -29.11 -8.35 30.22
C ARG A 65 -28.60 -7.89 31.57
N ILE A 66 -27.30 -7.53 31.67
CA ILE A 66 -26.68 -6.99 32.87
C ILE A 66 -27.31 -5.64 33.22
N HIS A 67 -27.49 -4.74 32.26
CA HIS A 67 -28.12 -3.44 32.47
C HIS A 67 -29.57 -3.55 32.87
N GLU A 68 -30.28 -4.59 32.43
CA GLU A 68 -31.65 -4.90 32.84
C GLU A 68 -31.74 -5.55 34.26
N GLY A 69 -30.60 -5.72 34.95
CA GLY A 69 -30.55 -6.37 36.26
C GLY A 69 -30.72 -7.89 36.23
N LYS A 70 -30.72 -8.52 35.06
CA LYS A 70 -30.88 -9.97 34.88
C LYS A 70 -29.56 -10.71 35.04
N ASN A 71 -28.87 -10.52 36.15
CA ASN A 71 -27.57 -11.11 36.43
C ASN A 71 -27.74 -12.50 37.01
N GLY A 72 -27.41 -13.54 36.24
CA GLY A 72 -27.31 -14.90 36.78
C GLY A 72 -26.09 -15.02 37.73
N ALA A 73 -26.12 -16.00 38.63
CA ALA A 73 -25.02 -16.23 39.59
C ALA A 73 -23.65 -16.36 38.95
N ALA A 74 -23.56 -16.88 37.72
CA ALA A 74 -22.34 -17.05 36.95
C ALA A 74 -21.65 -15.71 36.55
N PHE A 75 -22.41 -14.62 36.47
CA PHE A 75 -21.88 -13.30 36.06
C PHE A 75 -21.67 -12.34 37.21
N LYS A 76 -22.14 -12.65 38.43
CA LYS A 76 -22.17 -11.73 39.57
C LYS A 76 -20.78 -11.09 39.85
N GLU A 77 -19.71 -11.86 39.70
CA GLU A 77 -18.38 -11.38 40.00
C GLU A 77 -17.70 -10.58 38.86
N ILE A 78 -18.16 -10.78 37.62
CA ILE A 78 -17.55 -10.12 36.45
C ILE A 78 -18.50 -9.15 35.74
N ALA A 79 -19.73 -9.04 36.20
CA ALA A 79 -20.75 -8.19 35.58
C ALA A 79 -20.30 -6.73 35.43
N GLN A 80 -19.66 -6.19 36.47
CA GLN A 80 -19.12 -4.82 36.44
C GLN A 80 -18.04 -4.63 35.34
N TYR A 81 -17.27 -5.66 35.01
CA TYR A 81 -16.23 -5.58 33.97
C TYR A 81 -16.84 -5.75 32.58
N ILE A 82 -17.90 -6.55 32.47
CA ILE A 82 -18.61 -6.77 31.20
C ILE A 82 -19.37 -5.50 30.78
N SER A 83 -20.02 -4.82 31.73
CA SER A 83 -20.78 -3.60 31.45
C SER A 83 -19.93 -2.44 30.90
N ASP A 84 -18.64 -2.41 31.22
CA ASP A 84 -17.71 -1.39 30.76
C ASP A 84 -17.05 -1.72 29.40
N LEU A 85 -17.31 -2.92 28.85
CA LEU A 85 -16.73 -3.35 27.59
C LEU A 85 -17.36 -2.63 26.39
N GLU A 86 -16.53 -2.23 25.46
CA GLU A 86 -16.97 -1.96 24.10
C GLU A 86 -16.96 -3.28 23.33
N PRO A 87 -18.13 -3.77 22.87
CA PRO A 87 -18.30 -5.12 22.36
C PRO A 87 -17.37 -5.47 21.19
N LEU A 88 -17.20 -4.55 20.24
CA LEU A 88 -16.35 -4.77 19.07
C LEU A 88 -14.87 -4.92 19.44
N ALA A 89 -14.35 -4.05 20.30
CA ALA A 89 -12.97 -4.13 20.72
C ALA A 89 -12.71 -5.39 21.56
N ALA A 90 -13.60 -5.71 22.51
CA ALA A 90 -13.48 -6.91 23.32
C ALA A 90 -13.52 -8.19 22.48
N ALA A 91 -14.43 -8.28 21.50
CA ALA A 91 -14.53 -9.39 20.56
C ALA A 91 -13.29 -9.55 19.69
N ALA A 92 -12.80 -8.45 19.11
CA ALA A 92 -11.61 -8.46 18.26
C ALA A 92 -10.36 -8.87 19.04
N ILE A 93 -10.15 -8.36 20.26
CA ILE A 93 -9.04 -8.73 21.14
C ILE A 93 -9.13 -10.21 21.51
N ALA A 94 -10.30 -10.68 21.93
CA ALA A 94 -10.48 -12.05 22.36
C ALA A 94 -10.25 -13.06 21.21
N LEU A 95 -10.80 -12.81 20.01
CA LEU A 95 -10.57 -13.63 18.84
C LEU A 95 -9.08 -13.64 18.44
N LYS A 96 -8.48 -12.45 18.30
CA LYS A 96 -7.07 -12.32 17.97
C LYS A 96 -6.19 -13.16 18.88
N LEU A 97 -6.33 -13.00 20.18
CA LEU A 97 -5.48 -13.70 21.16
C LEU A 97 -5.79 -15.21 21.21
N THR A 98 -7.02 -15.61 21.02
CA THR A 98 -7.36 -17.04 20.93
C THR A 98 -6.64 -17.69 19.76
N PHE A 99 -6.70 -17.11 18.54
CA PHE A 99 -5.98 -17.62 17.39
C PHE A 99 -4.46 -17.58 17.60
N ASP A 100 -3.91 -16.47 18.10
CA ASP A 100 -2.48 -16.31 18.35
C ASP A 100 -1.94 -17.33 19.35
N LYS A 101 -2.73 -17.74 20.33
CA LYS A 101 -2.35 -18.71 21.36
C LYS A 101 -2.55 -20.16 20.94
N VAL A 102 -3.68 -20.46 20.30
CA VAL A 102 -4.04 -21.83 19.92
C VAL A 102 -3.15 -22.36 18.80
N PHE A 103 -2.80 -21.50 17.83
CA PHE A 103 -1.99 -21.90 16.65
C PHE A 103 -0.51 -21.49 16.77
N SER A 104 -0.06 -21.06 17.93
CA SER A 104 1.35 -20.79 18.19
C SER A 104 2.16 -22.08 18.30
N TYR A 105 3.37 -22.07 17.74
CA TYR A 105 4.33 -23.19 17.94
C TYR A 105 5.00 -23.17 19.33
N LYS A 106 4.70 -22.15 20.15
CA LYS A 106 5.24 -22.08 21.51
C LYS A 106 4.49 -23.05 22.42
N GLU A 107 5.24 -23.96 23.04
CA GLU A 107 4.71 -24.96 23.96
C GLU A 107 3.90 -24.34 25.12
N GLY A 108 2.75 -24.91 25.43
CA GLY A 108 1.86 -24.45 26.51
C GLY A 108 1.17 -23.11 26.25
N SER A 109 1.33 -22.51 25.06
CA SER A 109 0.66 -21.25 24.72
C SER A 109 -0.86 -21.36 24.77
N ASN A 110 -1.40 -22.52 24.41
CA ASN A 110 -2.82 -22.84 24.33
C ASN A 110 -3.41 -23.42 25.63
N GLN A 111 -2.68 -23.40 26.76
CA GLN A 111 -3.26 -23.71 28.07
C GLN A 111 -4.40 -22.74 28.37
N VAL A 112 -5.55 -23.24 28.81
CA VAL A 112 -6.77 -22.43 29.08
C VAL A 112 -6.44 -21.22 29.96
N GLN A 113 -5.69 -21.43 31.04
CA GLN A 113 -5.31 -20.35 31.95
C GLN A 113 -4.46 -19.28 31.26
N SER A 114 -3.51 -19.69 30.41
CA SER A 114 -2.66 -18.77 29.63
C SER A 114 -3.46 -17.95 28.63
N VAL A 115 -4.40 -18.58 27.94
CA VAL A 115 -5.30 -17.91 26.98
C VAL A 115 -6.21 -16.93 27.70
N CYS A 116 -6.86 -17.35 28.79
CA CYS A 116 -7.78 -16.51 29.56
C CYS A 116 -7.06 -15.30 30.20
N ASP A 117 -5.87 -15.50 30.79
CA ASP A 117 -5.08 -14.40 31.36
C ASP A 117 -4.65 -13.40 30.29
N ALA A 118 -4.25 -13.88 29.11
CA ALA A 118 -3.87 -13.02 27.99
C ALA A 118 -5.07 -12.20 27.47
N ILE A 119 -6.24 -12.82 27.29
CA ILE A 119 -7.46 -12.12 26.86
C ILE A 119 -7.86 -11.08 27.89
N GLY A 120 -8.01 -11.48 29.16
CA GLY A 120 -8.44 -10.58 30.23
C GLY A 120 -7.47 -9.41 30.45
N SER A 121 -6.14 -9.66 30.35
CA SER A 121 -5.15 -8.60 30.46
C SER A 121 -5.24 -7.59 29.31
N ALA A 122 -5.38 -8.05 28.08
CA ALA A 122 -5.44 -7.15 26.92
C ALA A 122 -6.77 -6.37 26.87
N VAL A 123 -7.85 -6.95 27.33
CA VAL A 123 -9.13 -6.25 27.46
C VAL A 123 -9.08 -5.21 28.59
N GLU A 124 -8.45 -5.52 29.73
CA GLU A 124 -8.20 -4.52 30.76
C GLU A 124 -7.35 -3.36 30.25
N ASP A 125 -6.28 -3.64 29.50
CA ASP A 125 -5.42 -2.62 28.88
C ASP A 125 -6.24 -1.68 27.96
N GLU A 126 -7.18 -2.20 27.17
CA GLU A 126 -8.09 -1.41 26.32
C GLU A 126 -9.03 -0.55 27.15
N CYS A 127 -9.64 -1.12 28.19
CA CYS A 127 -10.50 -0.37 29.12
C CYS A 127 -9.74 0.74 29.83
N GLN A 128 -8.51 0.49 30.27
CA GLN A 128 -7.63 1.48 30.87
C GLN A 128 -7.31 2.63 29.90
N MET A 129 -6.98 2.31 28.65
CA MET A 129 -6.73 3.34 27.62
C MET A 129 -7.97 4.22 27.38
N ARG A 130 -9.16 3.61 27.31
CA ARG A 130 -10.43 4.33 27.16
C ARG A 130 -10.77 5.18 28.39
N TYR A 131 -10.50 4.68 29.57
CA TYR A 131 -10.67 5.44 30.81
C TYR A 131 -9.85 6.73 30.78
N TYR A 132 -8.56 6.62 30.46
CA TYR A 132 -7.69 7.80 30.38
C TYR A 132 -8.04 8.76 29.25
N GLU A 133 -8.52 8.26 28.10
CA GLU A 133 -9.03 9.15 27.03
C GLU A 133 -10.30 9.91 27.46
N ARG A 134 -11.17 9.29 28.26
CA ARG A 134 -12.33 9.97 28.85
C ARG A 134 -11.92 11.04 29.87
N CYS A 135 -10.93 10.72 30.70
CA CYS A 135 -10.43 11.68 31.71
C CYS A 135 -9.64 12.86 31.09
N ALA A 136 -9.00 12.65 29.97
CA ALA A 136 -8.20 13.65 29.26
C ALA A 136 -8.37 13.50 27.73
N PRO A 137 -9.46 14.01 27.14
CA PRO A 137 -9.74 13.90 25.71
C PRO A 137 -8.60 14.42 24.84
N GLY A 138 -8.25 13.65 23.80
CA GLY A 138 -7.16 13.99 22.88
C GLY A 138 -5.76 13.57 23.37
N LEU A 139 -5.64 13.05 24.58
CA LEU A 139 -4.34 12.61 25.13
C LEU A 139 -3.71 11.52 24.30
N LEU A 140 -4.47 10.51 23.89
CA LEU A 140 -3.95 9.41 23.07
C LEU A 140 -3.39 9.89 21.74
N ASN A 141 -4.00 10.92 21.13
CA ASN A 141 -3.50 11.54 19.90
C ASN A 141 -2.17 12.27 20.12
N ILE A 142 -2.02 12.98 21.23
CA ILE A 142 -0.78 13.65 21.61
C ILE A 142 0.33 12.61 21.85
N LEU A 143 0.01 11.52 22.55
CA LEU A 143 0.95 10.45 22.81
C LEU A 143 1.37 9.71 21.54
N LYS A 144 0.44 9.42 20.64
CA LYS A 144 0.73 8.84 19.32
C LYS A 144 1.67 9.72 18.50
N LYS A 145 1.45 11.03 18.52
CA LYS A 145 2.26 12.00 17.75
C LYS A 145 3.66 12.18 18.31
N ASN A 146 3.82 12.25 19.64
CA ASN A 146 5.04 12.74 20.27
C ASN A 146 5.88 11.67 21.00
N TYR A 147 5.26 10.56 21.44
CA TYR A 147 5.93 9.61 22.34
C TYR A 147 5.84 8.15 21.88
N TRP A 148 4.88 7.82 21.01
CA TRP A 148 4.70 6.44 20.59
C TRP A 148 5.27 6.22 19.19
N HIS A 149 6.31 5.44 19.11
CA HIS A 149 6.79 4.91 17.83
C HIS A 149 5.92 3.73 17.37
N LYS A 150 5.97 3.42 16.09
CA LYS A 150 5.23 2.27 15.52
C LYS A 150 5.56 0.94 16.20
N SER A 151 6.78 0.82 16.73
CA SER A 151 7.30 -0.35 17.46
C SER A 151 6.96 -0.37 18.94
N SER A 152 6.35 0.67 19.52
CA SER A 152 6.03 0.73 20.93
C SER A 152 5.01 -0.33 21.32
N GLY A 153 5.39 -1.26 22.21
CA GLY A 153 4.51 -2.28 22.76
C GLY A 153 3.46 -1.71 23.73
N THR A 154 2.38 -2.47 23.99
CA THR A 154 1.26 -2.06 24.84
C THR A 154 1.73 -1.64 26.24
N LYS A 155 2.65 -2.37 26.86
CA LYS A 155 3.24 -2.00 28.17
C LYS A 155 3.91 -0.62 28.15
N GLN A 156 4.70 -0.33 27.13
CA GLN A 156 5.38 0.95 26.99
C GLN A 156 4.38 2.10 26.78
N ARG A 157 3.32 1.85 26.02
CA ARG A 157 2.24 2.81 25.81
C ARG A 157 1.50 3.11 27.11
N LEU A 158 1.12 2.09 27.88
CA LEU A 158 0.47 2.25 29.18
C LEU A 158 1.36 2.97 30.18
N THR A 159 2.64 2.64 30.26
CA THR A 159 3.60 3.35 31.13
C THR A 159 3.69 4.83 30.77
N SER A 160 3.71 5.17 29.48
CA SER A 160 3.72 6.57 29.02
C SER A 160 2.45 7.32 29.44
N ILE A 161 1.27 6.67 29.33
CA ILE A 161 0.00 7.23 29.78
C ILE A 161 0.02 7.45 31.31
N GLN A 162 0.39 6.42 32.09
CA GLN A 162 0.44 6.50 33.54
C GLN A 162 1.37 7.62 34.03
N THR A 163 2.54 7.76 33.42
CA THR A 163 3.49 8.82 33.77
C THR A 163 2.89 10.23 33.55
N LEU A 164 2.15 10.43 32.46
CA LEU A 164 1.48 11.70 32.16
C LEU A 164 0.28 11.96 33.08
N MET A 165 -0.49 10.92 33.40
CA MET A 165 -1.64 11.03 34.31
C MET A 165 -1.20 11.36 35.74
N ASN A 166 -0.10 10.78 36.22
CA ASN A 166 0.51 11.13 37.53
C ASN A 166 0.90 12.63 37.60
N ARG A 167 1.37 13.20 36.49
CA ARG A 167 1.72 14.64 36.43
C ARG A 167 0.52 15.59 36.43
N LYS A 168 -0.68 15.06 36.13
CA LYS A 168 -1.92 15.86 36.02
C LYS A 168 -2.89 15.62 37.17
N ASP A 169 -2.47 14.93 38.24
CA ASP A 169 -3.32 14.55 39.38
C ASP A 169 -4.64 13.85 39.01
N ILE A 170 -4.61 13.10 37.89
CA ILE A 170 -5.77 12.33 37.45
C ILE A 170 -5.81 11.00 38.19
N GLN A 171 -6.99 10.62 38.66
CA GLN A 171 -7.19 9.34 39.36
C GLN A 171 -6.64 8.17 38.56
N GLN A 172 -5.81 7.36 39.18
CA GLN A 172 -5.18 6.20 38.55
C GLN A 172 -6.19 5.08 38.31
N TRP A 173 -5.98 4.33 37.23
CA TRP A 173 -6.72 3.12 36.94
C TRP A 173 -6.51 2.09 38.07
N GLN A 174 -7.62 1.56 38.59
CA GLN A 174 -7.56 0.44 39.53
C GLN A 174 -7.54 -0.87 38.75
N THR A 175 -6.44 -1.63 38.91
CA THR A 175 -6.29 -2.91 38.22
C THR A 175 -7.31 -3.93 38.70
N TRP A 176 -7.85 -4.70 37.78
CA TRP A 176 -8.84 -5.74 38.10
C TRP A 176 -8.31 -6.93 38.90
N GLY A 177 -6.99 -7.09 38.92
CA GLY A 177 -6.32 -8.24 39.53
C GLY A 177 -6.37 -9.49 38.64
N ARG A 178 -5.37 -10.36 38.81
CA ARG A 178 -5.19 -11.53 37.93
C ARG A 178 -6.39 -12.49 37.93
N SER A 179 -7.00 -12.72 39.09
CA SER A 179 -8.17 -13.63 39.19
C SER A 179 -9.34 -13.15 38.34
N ASN A 180 -9.68 -11.86 38.42
CA ASN A 180 -10.80 -11.30 37.66
C ASN A 180 -10.50 -11.23 36.15
N ARG A 181 -9.25 -10.96 35.76
CA ARG A 181 -8.82 -11.05 34.35
C ARG A 181 -9.02 -12.46 33.80
N ILE A 182 -8.60 -13.49 34.52
CA ILE A 182 -8.77 -14.89 34.10
C ILE A 182 -10.27 -15.24 34.01
N LYS A 183 -11.10 -14.81 34.96
CA LYS A 183 -12.57 -15.05 34.93
C LYS A 183 -13.21 -14.38 33.71
N LEU A 184 -12.89 -13.11 33.45
CA LEU A 184 -13.39 -12.39 32.29
C LEU A 184 -12.91 -13.03 30.98
N GLY A 185 -11.61 -13.37 30.91
CA GLY A 185 -11.04 -14.05 29.75
C GLY A 185 -11.66 -15.43 29.51
N SER A 186 -11.98 -16.18 30.58
CA SER A 186 -12.70 -17.46 30.46
C SER A 186 -14.11 -17.28 29.90
N TRP A 187 -14.85 -16.27 30.38
CA TRP A 187 -16.16 -15.95 29.84
C TRP A 187 -16.10 -15.56 28.35
N LEU A 188 -15.16 -14.70 27.95
CA LEU A 188 -14.95 -14.35 26.54
C LEU A 188 -14.58 -15.56 25.68
N LEU A 189 -13.75 -16.45 26.21
CA LEU A 189 -13.40 -17.70 25.54
C LEU A 189 -14.61 -18.62 25.37
N ASP A 190 -15.47 -18.74 26.39
CA ASP A 190 -16.72 -19.49 26.29
C ASP A 190 -17.70 -18.86 25.29
N CYS A 191 -17.74 -17.53 25.20
CA CYS A 191 -18.47 -16.81 24.16
C CYS A 191 -17.93 -17.14 22.75
N ILE A 192 -16.61 -17.24 22.57
CA ILE A 192 -16.00 -17.62 21.28
C ILE A 192 -16.42 -19.05 20.91
N ILE A 193 -16.28 -20.01 21.84
CA ILE A 193 -16.66 -21.40 21.61
C ILE A 193 -18.13 -21.47 21.20
N ALA A 194 -19.01 -20.84 21.95
CA ALA A 194 -20.44 -20.84 21.66
C ALA A 194 -20.81 -20.10 20.36
N SER A 195 -20.11 -19.01 20.02
CA SER A 195 -20.34 -18.26 18.77
C SER A 195 -19.86 -19.02 17.53
N SER A 196 -18.91 -19.96 17.69
CA SER A 196 -18.39 -20.81 16.63
C SER A 196 -19.25 -22.03 16.32
N GLN A 197 -20.29 -22.29 17.10
CA GLN A 197 -21.23 -23.38 16.83
C GLN A 197 -22.24 -22.95 15.76
N PHE A 198 -22.19 -23.59 14.60
CA PHE A 198 -23.08 -23.36 13.45
C PHE A 198 -23.97 -24.58 13.26
N ASN A 199 -25.28 -24.43 13.19
CA ASN A 199 -26.23 -25.50 12.81
C ASN A 199 -25.93 -26.86 13.48
N ASN A 200 -25.87 -26.88 14.82
CA ASN A 200 -25.57 -28.08 15.62
C ASN A 200 -24.15 -28.63 15.47
N SER A 201 -23.20 -27.82 14.99
CA SER A 201 -21.78 -28.21 14.91
C SER A 201 -21.11 -28.25 16.29
N SER A 202 -19.99 -28.96 16.38
CA SER A 202 -19.18 -29.04 17.61
C SER A 202 -18.47 -27.71 17.94
N GLY A 203 -18.55 -26.71 17.05
CA GLY A 203 -17.81 -25.45 17.14
C GLY A 203 -16.38 -25.57 16.66
N TRP A 204 -15.65 -24.45 16.71
CA TRP A 204 -14.28 -24.39 16.17
C TRP A 204 -13.22 -24.72 17.20
N PHE A 205 -13.51 -24.53 18.47
CA PHE A 205 -12.60 -24.77 19.58
C PHE A 205 -13.28 -25.61 20.64
N LYS A 206 -12.50 -26.47 21.29
CA LYS A 206 -12.92 -27.24 22.45
C LYS A 206 -11.87 -27.19 23.56
N ARG A 207 -12.32 -27.41 24.78
CA ARG A 207 -11.41 -27.67 25.91
C ARG A 207 -11.03 -29.15 25.90
N ASP A 208 -9.74 -29.43 26.03
CA ASP A 208 -9.18 -30.78 26.12
C ASP A 208 -8.30 -30.90 27.35
N MET A 209 -8.48 -31.96 28.12
CA MET A 209 -7.79 -32.14 29.39
C MET A 209 -6.72 -33.22 29.25
N HIS A 210 -5.48 -32.83 29.50
CA HIS A 210 -4.36 -33.73 29.52
C HIS A 210 -3.83 -33.93 30.95
N GLN A 211 -3.39 -35.15 31.27
CA GLN A 211 -2.74 -35.46 32.54
C GLN A 211 -1.22 -35.47 32.32
N GLU A 212 -0.54 -34.53 32.97
CA GLU A 212 0.91 -34.42 32.96
C GLU A 212 1.44 -34.77 34.37
N GLY A 213 1.83 -36.02 34.54
CA GLY A 213 2.21 -36.55 35.85
C GLY A 213 1.02 -36.51 36.83
N ARG A 214 1.17 -35.78 37.95
CA ARG A 214 0.10 -35.58 38.96
C ARG A 214 -0.81 -34.38 38.69
N LYS A 215 -0.53 -33.59 37.64
CA LYS A 215 -1.30 -32.36 37.31
C LYS A 215 -2.25 -32.62 36.15
N ARG A 216 -3.48 -32.08 36.27
CA ARG A 216 -4.44 -32.01 35.16
C ARG A 216 -4.37 -30.62 34.56
N ILE A 217 -4.04 -30.52 33.26
CA ILE A 217 -3.91 -29.26 32.54
C ILE A 217 -4.96 -29.24 31.43
N ASN A 218 -5.74 -28.16 31.36
CA ASN A 218 -6.72 -27.96 30.31
C ASN A 218 -6.11 -27.12 29.19
N TYR A 219 -6.28 -27.56 27.97
CA TYR A 219 -5.86 -26.89 26.75
C TYR A 219 -7.07 -26.45 25.91
N ILE A 220 -6.93 -25.38 25.16
CA ILE A 220 -7.83 -25.06 24.05
C ILE A 220 -7.23 -25.61 22.78
N VAL A 221 -7.99 -26.44 22.09
CA VAL A 221 -7.57 -27.07 20.84
C VAL A 221 -8.61 -26.84 19.75
N PRO A 222 -8.18 -26.73 18.48
CA PRO A 222 -9.10 -26.67 17.36
C PRO A 222 -9.85 -28.01 17.22
N THR A 223 -11.10 -27.95 16.82
CA THR A 223 -11.87 -29.15 16.48
C THR A 223 -11.49 -29.66 15.09
N PRO A 224 -11.71 -30.96 14.79
CA PRO A 224 -11.54 -31.46 13.44
C PRO A 224 -12.34 -30.67 12.38
N GLU A 225 -13.52 -30.20 12.75
CA GLU A 225 -14.38 -29.38 11.91
C GLU A 225 -13.70 -28.04 11.52
N PHE A 226 -13.08 -27.36 12.48
CA PHE A 226 -12.32 -26.15 12.17
C PHE A 226 -11.09 -26.45 11.30
N LEU A 227 -10.38 -27.55 11.53
CA LEU A 227 -9.22 -27.92 10.70
C LEU A 227 -9.62 -28.08 9.24
N VAL A 228 -10.77 -28.67 8.95
CA VAL A 228 -11.32 -28.76 7.58
C VAL A 228 -11.58 -27.36 7.00
N ILE A 229 -12.17 -26.44 7.79
CA ILE A 229 -12.39 -25.05 7.35
C ILE A 229 -11.05 -24.36 7.07
N LYS A 230 -10.08 -24.48 7.98
CA LYS A 230 -8.74 -23.93 7.84
C LYS A 230 -8.06 -24.44 6.56
N ASP A 231 -8.10 -25.74 6.33
CA ASP A 231 -7.48 -26.35 5.16
C ASP A 231 -8.15 -25.91 3.84
N LYS A 232 -9.48 -25.74 3.86
CA LYS A 232 -10.22 -25.18 2.72
C LYS A 232 -9.82 -23.74 2.45
N VAL A 233 -9.75 -22.88 3.47
CA VAL A 233 -9.32 -21.47 3.32
C VAL A 233 -7.88 -21.40 2.82
N MET A 234 -7.00 -22.28 3.30
CA MET A 234 -5.62 -22.35 2.82
C MET A 234 -5.54 -22.83 1.37
N ALA A 235 -6.32 -23.84 0.99
CA ALA A 235 -6.40 -24.33 -0.39
C ALA A 235 -6.93 -23.24 -1.33
N ASP A 236 -7.96 -22.49 -0.93
CA ASP A 236 -8.46 -21.34 -1.69
C ASP A 236 -7.39 -20.25 -1.84
N ALA A 237 -6.61 -19.97 -0.78
CA ALA A 237 -5.51 -19.02 -0.85
C ALA A 237 -4.35 -19.48 -1.75
N GLU A 238 -4.07 -20.78 -1.77
CA GLU A 238 -3.06 -21.38 -2.66
C GLU A 238 -3.40 -21.20 -4.14
N LEU A 239 -4.69 -21.14 -4.51
CA LEU A 239 -5.12 -20.87 -5.87
C LEU A 239 -4.69 -19.48 -6.40
N PHE A 240 -4.51 -18.52 -5.50
CA PHE A 240 -4.14 -17.13 -5.82
C PHE A 240 -2.72 -16.78 -5.37
N ALA A 241 -1.94 -17.78 -4.95
CA ALA A 241 -0.57 -17.60 -4.50
C ALA A 241 0.48 -17.42 -5.62
N PRO A 242 0.28 -17.93 -6.88
CA PRO A 242 1.28 -17.80 -7.93
C PRO A 242 1.75 -16.36 -8.09
N LEU A 243 3.06 -16.17 -8.32
CA LEU A 243 3.64 -14.87 -8.64
C LEU A 243 3.33 -14.54 -10.10
N ALA A 244 3.37 -13.26 -10.44
CA ALA A 244 3.25 -12.80 -11.81
C ALA A 244 4.56 -12.09 -12.20
N TRP A 245 5.28 -12.65 -13.18
CA TRP A 245 6.50 -12.08 -13.74
C TRP A 245 6.33 -11.75 -15.22
N PRO A 246 7.22 -10.93 -15.82
CA PRO A 246 7.27 -10.80 -17.27
C PRO A 246 7.39 -12.15 -17.98
N MET A 247 6.93 -12.23 -19.22
CA MET A 247 6.92 -13.44 -20.02
C MET A 247 8.09 -13.47 -21.01
N LEU A 248 8.62 -14.63 -21.30
CA LEU A 248 9.72 -14.82 -22.27
C LEU A 248 9.23 -14.83 -23.72
N ILE A 249 7.93 -15.03 -23.92
CA ILE A 249 7.26 -15.00 -25.23
C ILE A 249 6.06 -14.06 -25.18
N GLU A 250 5.52 -13.72 -26.33
CA GLU A 250 4.32 -12.88 -26.40
C GLU A 250 3.17 -13.51 -25.59
N PRO A 251 2.50 -12.71 -24.73
CA PRO A 251 1.31 -13.16 -24.00
C PRO A 251 0.21 -13.59 -24.96
N ASN A 252 -0.62 -14.55 -24.52
CA ASN A 252 -1.83 -14.90 -25.25
C ASN A 252 -2.75 -13.69 -25.42
N ASP A 253 -3.36 -13.55 -26.61
CA ASP A 253 -4.34 -12.51 -26.85
C ASP A 253 -5.58 -12.70 -25.95
N TRP A 254 -6.07 -11.61 -25.40
CA TRP A 254 -7.35 -11.59 -24.72
C TRP A 254 -8.46 -11.84 -25.74
N THR A 255 -9.23 -12.87 -25.52
CA THR A 255 -10.40 -13.24 -26.33
C THR A 255 -11.71 -13.10 -25.55
N ASN A 256 -11.63 -13.19 -24.22
CA ASN A 256 -12.72 -12.95 -23.29
C ASN A 256 -12.15 -12.54 -21.92
N GLU A 257 -13.01 -12.36 -20.94
CA GLU A 257 -12.65 -11.88 -19.60
C GLU A 257 -11.55 -12.67 -18.88
N ARG A 258 -11.37 -13.95 -19.20
CA ARG A 258 -10.47 -14.88 -18.48
C ARG A 258 -9.46 -15.57 -19.38
N ALA A 259 -9.52 -15.36 -20.67
CA ALA A 259 -8.61 -16.00 -21.62
C ALA A 259 -7.71 -14.94 -22.27
N GLY A 260 -6.46 -14.93 -21.87
CA GLY A 260 -5.41 -14.02 -22.32
C GLY A 260 -4.23 -14.01 -21.35
N GLY A 261 -3.15 -13.31 -21.65
CA GLY A 261 -1.98 -13.17 -20.79
C GLY A 261 -1.15 -14.45 -20.71
N TYR A 262 -0.98 -15.01 -19.51
CA TYR A 262 -0.14 -16.21 -19.28
C TYR A 262 -0.68 -17.48 -19.93
N LEU A 263 0.20 -18.47 -20.11
CA LEU A 263 -0.16 -19.74 -20.75
C LEU A 263 -0.93 -20.67 -19.80
N LEU A 264 -0.54 -20.71 -18.51
CA LEU A 264 -1.11 -21.61 -17.52
C LEU A 264 -2.29 -20.96 -16.79
N ASN A 265 -3.42 -21.64 -16.78
CA ASN A 265 -4.64 -21.20 -16.08
C ASN A 265 -4.40 -20.99 -14.58
N GLU A 266 -3.50 -21.73 -13.97
CA GLU A 266 -3.14 -21.61 -12.56
C GLU A 266 -2.49 -20.25 -12.25
N VAL A 267 -1.71 -19.70 -13.16
CA VAL A 267 -1.12 -18.36 -13.03
C VAL A 267 -2.17 -17.28 -13.32
N MET A 268 -3.05 -17.54 -14.28
CA MET A 268 -4.12 -16.61 -14.66
C MET A 268 -5.24 -16.46 -13.64
N ARG A 269 -5.35 -17.39 -12.67
CA ARG A 269 -6.35 -17.28 -11.60
C ARG A 269 -6.16 -15.97 -10.83
N GLY A 270 -7.23 -15.18 -10.71
CA GLY A 270 -7.19 -13.86 -10.07
C GLY A 270 -6.67 -12.73 -10.96
N HIS A 271 -6.35 -13.00 -12.23
CA HIS A 271 -5.92 -12.03 -13.23
C HIS A 271 -6.92 -11.96 -14.38
N ASP A 272 -8.14 -11.53 -14.08
CA ASP A 272 -9.14 -11.28 -15.12
C ASP A 272 -8.73 -10.06 -15.96
N MET A 273 -9.26 -9.97 -17.19
CA MET A 273 -9.04 -8.81 -18.09
C MET A 273 -9.39 -7.48 -17.40
N VAL A 274 -10.45 -7.47 -16.60
CA VAL A 274 -10.83 -6.33 -15.74
C VAL A 274 -10.67 -6.72 -14.29
N ARG A 275 -9.68 -6.12 -13.62
CA ARG A 275 -9.36 -6.41 -12.21
C ARG A 275 -10.54 -6.07 -11.29
N ARG A 276 -10.95 -7.01 -10.45
CA ARG A 276 -12.06 -6.86 -9.48
C ARG A 276 -13.36 -6.40 -10.16
N GLY A 277 -13.51 -6.66 -11.45
CA GLY A 277 -14.73 -6.40 -12.19
C GLY A 277 -15.83 -7.38 -11.79
N ASN A 278 -17.09 -6.99 -11.98
CA ASN A 278 -18.17 -7.95 -11.99
C ASN A 278 -17.97 -8.87 -13.19
N HIS A 279 -17.99 -10.16 -12.96
CA HIS A 279 -18.00 -11.15 -14.04
C HIS A 279 -19.23 -10.88 -14.92
N GLY A 280 -19.02 -10.61 -16.19
CA GLY A 280 -20.09 -10.25 -17.13
C GLY A 280 -19.93 -8.86 -17.77
N CYS A 281 -18.92 -8.07 -17.40
CA CYS A 281 -18.60 -6.83 -18.11
C CYS A 281 -18.01 -7.18 -19.48
N ILE A 282 -18.80 -7.11 -20.53
CA ILE A 282 -18.35 -7.30 -21.91
C ILE A 282 -17.51 -6.09 -22.30
N GLN A 283 -16.28 -6.33 -22.71
CA GLN A 283 -15.42 -5.29 -23.32
C GLN A 283 -15.62 -5.29 -24.83
N GLY A 284 -15.61 -4.10 -25.44
CA GLY A 284 -15.64 -3.98 -26.89
C GLY A 284 -14.30 -4.33 -27.57
N GLU A 285 -14.29 -4.38 -28.89
CA GLU A 285 -13.08 -4.71 -29.67
C GLU A 285 -11.92 -3.75 -29.43
N ILE A 286 -12.19 -2.44 -29.31
CA ILE A 286 -11.15 -1.42 -29.18
C ILE A 286 -10.31 -1.61 -27.92
N PRO A 287 -10.90 -1.75 -26.69
CA PRO A 287 -10.14 -2.05 -25.47
C PRO A 287 -9.37 -3.37 -25.56
N ILE A 288 -9.98 -4.42 -26.08
CA ILE A 288 -9.33 -5.74 -26.25
C ILE A 288 -8.12 -5.62 -27.19
N ASN A 289 -8.30 -5.00 -28.36
CA ASN A 289 -7.22 -4.78 -29.32
C ASN A 289 -6.10 -3.93 -28.74
N PHE A 290 -6.42 -2.93 -27.90
CA PHE A 290 -5.42 -2.15 -27.18
C PHE A 290 -4.57 -3.02 -26.26
N LEU A 291 -5.18 -3.85 -25.40
CA LEU A 291 -4.43 -4.77 -24.52
C LEU A 291 -3.56 -5.74 -25.33
N ASN A 292 -4.13 -6.32 -26.39
CA ASN A 292 -3.45 -7.29 -27.23
C ASN A 292 -2.25 -6.68 -27.97
N LYS A 293 -2.32 -5.40 -28.33
CA LYS A 293 -1.19 -4.69 -28.94
C LYS A 293 -0.12 -4.32 -27.92
N ILE A 294 -0.50 -3.74 -26.77
CA ILE A 294 0.47 -3.25 -25.79
C ILE A 294 1.25 -4.41 -25.14
N GLN A 295 0.64 -5.58 -24.94
CA GLN A 295 1.32 -6.73 -24.36
C GLN A 295 2.28 -7.44 -25.32
N LYS A 296 2.25 -7.14 -26.61
CA LYS A 296 3.20 -7.62 -27.63
C LYS A 296 4.42 -6.72 -27.79
N VAL A 297 4.51 -5.63 -27.03
CA VAL A 297 5.69 -4.78 -27.03
C VAL A 297 6.82 -5.50 -26.31
N ALA A 298 7.88 -5.81 -27.05
CA ALA A 298 9.07 -6.47 -26.51
C ALA A 298 9.93 -5.47 -25.73
N LEU A 299 10.30 -5.84 -24.52
CA LEU A 299 11.15 -5.06 -23.61
C LEU A 299 12.42 -5.82 -23.28
N THR A 300 13.45 -5.10 -22.84
CA THR A 300 14.66 -5.66 -22.27
C THR A 300 15.16 -4.79 -21.13
N LEU A 301 16.14 -5.26 -20.36
CA LEU A 301 16.76 -4.47 -19.30
C LEU A 301 17.80 -3.54 -19.88
N ASN A 302 17.89 -2.32 -19.32
CA ASN A 302 18.99 -1.39 -19.59
C ASN A 302 20.25 -1.86 -18.85
N PRO A 303 21.29 -2.33 -19.58
CA PRO A 303 22.46 -2.92 -18.95
C PRO A 303 23.26 -1.90 -18.13
N PHE A 304 23.31 -0.64 -18.55
CA PHE A 304 24.00 0.42 -17.82
C PHE A 304 23.34 0.69 -16.47
N THR A 305 22.02 0.88 -16.46
CA THR A 305 21.28 1.11 -15.22
C THR A 305 21.36 -0.09 -14.27
N VAL A 306 21.33 -1.32 -14.81
CA VAL A 306 21.51 -2.55 -14.00
C VAL A 306 22.90 -2.56 -13.34
N GLN A 307 23.97 -2.27 -14.08
CA GLN A 307 25.31 -2.22 -13.54
C GLN A 307 25.47 -1.19 -12.42
N VAL A 308 24.94 0.03 -12.61
CA VAL A 308 24.98 1.09 -11.59
C VAL A 308 24.17 0.66 -10.35
N ALA A 309 23.03 0.03 -10.54
CA ALA A 309 22.20 -0.45 -9.42
C ALA A 309 22.89 -1.56 -8.62
N GLU A 310 23.53 -2.53 -9.28
CA GLU A 310 24.32 -3.60 -8.62
C GLU A 310 25.48 -3.00 -7.80
N GLU A 311 26.16 -1.98 -8.33
CA GLU A 311 27.25 -1.31 -7.61
C GLU A 311 26.75 -0.49 -6.42
N LEU A 312 25.66 0.27 -6.56
CA LEU A 312 25.05 1.01 -5.45
C LEU A 312 24.47 0.07 -4.38
N GLU A 313 23.91 -1.10 -4.78
CA GLU A 313 23.49 -2.14 -3.84
C GLU A 313 24.68 -2.66 -3.03
N ARG A 314 25.83 -2.93 -3.69
CA ARG A 314 27.07 -3.37 -3.06
C ARG A 314 27.65 -2.32 -2.09
N LEU A 315 27.57 -1.04 -2.45
CA LEU A 315 28.03 0.09 -1.62
C LEU A 315 27.05 0.49 -0.51
N GLY A 316 25.81 -0.05 -0.52
CA GLY A 316 24.76 0.34 0.43
C GLY A 316 24.31 1.79 0.28
N ARG A 317 24.42 2.38 -0.94
CA ARG A 317 24.08 3.79 -1.20
C ARG A 317 22.65 3.93 -1.68
N GLU A 318 21.91 4.84 -1.04
CA GLU A 318 20.53 5.16 -1.38
C GLU A 318 20.49 6.26 -2.45
N VAL A 319 19.61 6.14 -3.45
CA VAL A 319 19.31 7.18 -4.44
C VAL A 319 17.81 7.23 -4.71
N GLY A 320 17.17 8.33 -4.40
CA GLY A 320 15.71 8.47 -4.55
C GLY A 320 14.94 7.41 -3.76
N LYS A 321 14.21 6.53 -4.47
CA LYS A 321 13.48 5.40 -3.86
C LYS A 321 14.23 4.06 -3.99
N PHE A 322 15.44 4.08 -4.50
CA PHE A 322 16.34 2.92 -4.44
C PHE A 322 16.97 2.87 -3.06
N LEU A 323 16.52 1.91 -2.26
CA LEU A 323 16.89 1.76 -0.85
C LEU A 323 17.50 0.35 -0.66
N PRO A 324 18.81 0.19 -0.81
CA PRO A 324 19.46 -1.10 -0.58
C PRO A 324 19.41 -1.48 0.90
N VAL A 325 19.62 -2.76 1.20
CA VAL A 325 19.64 -3.22 2.60
C VAL A 325 20.96 -2.80 3.23
N VAL A 326 20.91 -1.91 4.20
CA VAL A 326 22.05 -1.61 5.06
C VAL A 326 22.07 -2.62 6.20
N GLN A 327 23.17 -3.35 6.36
CA GLN A 327 23.37 -4.26 7.48
C GLN A 327 24.00 -3.52 8.65
N HIS A 328 23.34 -3.59 9.80
CA HIS A 328 23.84 -3.05 11.06
C HIS A 328 24.46 -4.16 11.88
N GLU A 329 25.69 -3.98 12.30
CA GLU A 329 26.38 -4.94 13.19
C GLU A 329 25.80 -4.88 14.59
N LEU A 330 25.60 -6.07 15.20
CA LEU A 330 25.21 -6.15 16.59
C LEU A 330 26.35 -5.63 17.49
N PRO A 331 26.03 -4.97 18.61
CA PRO A 331 27.06 -4.52 19.53
C PRO A 331 27.87 -5.72 20.05
N PRO A 332 29.17 -5.55 20.33
CA PRO A 332 30.00 -6.61 20.86
C PRO A 332 29.44 -7.12 22.21
N LYS A 333 29.40 -8.44 22.36
CA LYS A 333 28.92 -9.08 23.59
C LYS A 333 29.91 -8.84 24.73
N PRO A 334 29.48 -8.23 25.86
CA PRO A 334 30.37 -8.10 27.03
C PRO A 334 30.84 -9.47 27.52
N VAL A 335 32.09 -9.57 27.94
CA VAL A 335 32.70 -10.83 28.41
C VAL A 335 31.99 -11.34 29.66
N ASP A 336 31.58 -10.41 30.54
CA ASP A 336 30.91 -10.68 31.83
C ASP A 336 29.37 -10.75 31.74
N ILE A 337 28.79 -10.85 30.54
CA ILE A 337 27.32 -10.82 30.31
C ILE A 337 26.56 -11.89 31.11
N ALA A 338 27.21 -13.01 31.46
CA ALA A 338 26.58 -14.08 32.20
C ALA A 338 26.36 -13.71 33.65
N GLU A 339 27.29 -12.98 34.24
CA GLU A 339 27.38 -12.67 35.68
C GLU A 339 26.92 -11.25 36.00
N ASN A 340 27.16 -10.30 35.08
CA ASN A 340 26.85 -8.89 35.28
C ASN A 340 25.47 -8.52 34.71
N ARG A 341 24.50 -8.33 35.61
CA ARG A 341 23.11 -8.00 35.24
C ARG A 341 22.98 -6.64 34.53
N GLU A 342 23.81 -5.66 34.90
CA GLU A 342 23.78 -4.32 34.29
C GLU A 342 24.37 -4.35 32.87
N ALA A 343 25.49 -5.03 32.67
CA ALA A 343 26.08 -5.26 31.35
C ALA A 343 25.12 -6.01 30.44
N ARG A 344 24.42 -7.04 30.95
CA ARG A 344 23.37 -7.76 30.20
C ARG A 344 22.21 -6.86 29.80
N LYS A 345 21.72 -5.99 30.69
CA LYS A 345 20.64 -5.04 30.37
C LYS A 345 21.08 -4.03 29.33
N ALA A 346 22.29 -3.49 29.45
CA ALA A 346 22.83 -2.53 28.48
C ALA A 346 23.00 -3.17 27.09
N TYR A 347 23.59 -4.36 27.04
CA TYR A 347 23.72 -5.13 25.80
C TYR A 347 22.36 -5.43 25.15
N ASN A 348 21.39 -5.94 25.93
CA ASN A 348 20.07 -6.26 25.39
C ASN A 348 19.35 -5.03 24.84
N ARG A 349 19.49 -3.85 25.48
CA ARG A 349 18.92 -2.59 24.95
C ARG A 349 19.58 -2.21 23.63
N ALA A 350 20.91 -2.24 23.57
CA ALA A 350 21.66 -1.89 22.36
C ALA A 350 21.38 -2.90 21.23
N ALA A 351 21.38 -4.20 21.50
CA ALA A 351 21.06 -5.23 20.54
C ALA A 351 19.61 -5.13 20.01
N THR A 352 18.64 -4.86 20.91
CA THR A 352 17.24 -4.64 20.50
C THR A 352 17.12 -3.42 19.60
N HIS A 353 17.82 -2.33 19.92
CA HIS A 353 17.82 -1.12 19.08
C HIS A 353 18.36 -1.41 17.67
N VAL A 354 19.49 -2.13 17.57
CA VAL A 354 20.06 -2.54 16.28
C VAL A 354 19.12 -3.45 15.51
N GLN A 355 18.48 -4.42 16.18
CA GLN A 355 17.49 -5.30 15.55
C GLN A 355 16.26 -4.54 15.06
N ASP A 356 15.79 -3.54 15.81
CA ASP A 356 14.67 -2.66 15.39
C ASP A 356 15.06 -1.83 14.16
N LEU A 357 16.27 -1.25 14.13
CA LEU A 357 16.81 -0.55 12.96
C LEU A 357 16.89 -1.49 11.76
N GLN A 358 17.49 -2.68 11.90
CA GLN A 358 17.58 -3.67 10.83
C GLN A 358 16.21 -4.07 10.29
N HIS A 359 15.21 -4.21 11.17
CA HIS A 359 13.84 -4.52 10.75
C HIS A 359 13.17 -3.37 9.99
N GLN A 360 13.43 -2.11 10.38
CA GLN A 360 12.94 -0.93 9.67
C GLN A 360 13.58 -0.82 8.29
N GLU A 361 14.90 -0.98 8.18
CA GLU A 361 15.64 -1.00 6.92
C GLU A 361 15.15 -2.12 5.98
N HIS A 362 14.94 -3.31 6.52
CA HIS A 362 14.39 -4.41 5.74
C HIS A 362 12.99 -4.14 5.18
N LYS A 363 12.14 -3.39 5.91
CA LYS A 363 10.83 -2.96 5.41
C LYS A 363 10.93 -1.88 4.35
N LYS A 364 11.80 -0.88 4.56
CA LYS A 364 12.00 0.22 3.60
C LYS A 364 12.55 -0.31 2.29
N SER A 365 13.54 -1.21 2.33
CA SER A 365 14.19 -1.79 1.16
C SER A 365 13.37 -2.86 0.42
N CYS A 366 12.19 -3.21 0.92
CA CYS A 366 11.40 -4.33 0.36
C CYS A 366 11.17 -4.19 -1.14
N ARG A 367 10.79 -3.00 -1.63
CA ARG A 367 10.55 -2.75 -3.07
C ARG A 367 11.83 -2.92 -3.88
N THR A 368 12.92 -2.30 -3.45
CA THR A 368 14.23 -2.39 -4.12
C THR A 368 14.70 -3.84 -4.22
N ARG A 369 14.67 -4.60 -3.12
CA ARG A 369 15.06 -6.01 -3.11
C ARG A 369 14.24 -6.88 -4.07
N MET A 370 12.92 -6.68 -4.08
CA MET A 370 12.05 -7.43 -4.98
C MET A 370 12.31 -7.08 -6.45
N THR A 371 12.60 -5.80 -6.74
CA THR A 371 12.99 -5.37 -8.08
C THR A 371 14.33 -5.97 -8.48
N MET A 372 15.35 -5.93 -7.61
CA MET A 372 16.67 -6.52 -7.89
C MET A 372 16.62 -8.05 -8.03
N GLU A 373 15.73 -8.73 -7.31
CA GLU A 373 15.49 -10.17 -7.52
C GLU A 373 14.92 -10.46 -8.92
N ALA A 374 14.00 -9.62 -9.38
CA ALA A 374 13.49 -9.72 -10.75
C ALA A 374 14.59 -9.38 -11.78
N VAL A 375 15.44 -8.36 -11.54
CA VAL A 375 16.60 -8.05 -12.39
C VAL A 375 17.52 -9.25 -12.52
N LYS A 376 17.93 -9.89 -11.42
CA LYS A 376 18.79 -11.09 -11.42
C LYS A 376 18.23 -12.23 -12.28
N ARG A 377 16.91 -12.32 -12.38
CA ARG A 377 16.24 -13.35 -13.18
C ARG A 377 16.20 -13.02 -14.67
N PHE A 378 16.05 -11.74 -15.01
CA PHE A 378 15.83 -11.30 -16.40
C PHE A 378 17.04 -10.65 -17.04
N LYS A 379 18.17 -10.47 -16.35
CA LYS A 379 19.35 -9.77 -16.89
C LYS A 379 20.00 -10.45 -18.10
N ASP A 380 19.88 -11.76 -18.18
CA ASP A 380 20.45 -12.56 -19.29
C ASP A 380 19.39 -12.92 -20.34
N VAL A 381 18.20 -12.31 -20.27
CA VAL A 381 17.11 -12.53 -21.22
C VAL A 381 17.14 -11.45 -22.28
N ASP A 382 17.24 -11.82 -23.56
CA ASP A 382 17.31 -10.89 -24.67
C ASP A 382 16.09 -9.98 -24.76
N LYS A 383 14.90 -10.54 -24.56
CA LYS A 383 13.62 -9.81 -24.56
C LYS A 383 12.57 -10.52 -23.73
N PHE A 384 11.67 -9.71 -23.16
CA PHE A 384 10.52 -10.19 -22.42
C PHE A 384 9.30 -9.32 -22.70
N TYR A 385 8.13 -9.81 -22.30
CA TYR A 385 6.84 -9.20 -22.56
C TYR A 385 6.04 -9.05 -21.27
N ILE A 386 5.15 -8.08 -21.24
CA ILE A 386 4.34 -7.80 -20.05
C ILE A 386 2.88 -8.04 -20.39
N PRO A 387 2.20 -9.01 -19.78
CA PRO A 387 0.75 -9.13 -19.87
C PRO A 387 0.06 -7.99 -19.13
N TRP A 388 -1.02 -7.47 -19.69
CA TRP A 388 -1.75 -6.31 -19.20
C TRP A 388 -3.21 -6.63 -18.91
N SER A 389 -3.83 -5.88 -18.01
CA SER A 389 -5.24 -5.95 -17.64
C SER A 389 -5.78 -4.54 -17.40
N PHE A 390 -7.13 -4.38 -17.42
CA PHE A 390 -7.78 -3.14 -17.01
C PHE A 390 -8.15 -3.13 -15.53
N ASP A 391 -8.29 -1.94 -14.93
CA ASP A 391 -9.15 -1.78 -13.75
C ASP A 391 -10.60 -1.50 -14.18
N TYR A 392 -11.52 -1.48 -13.21
CA TYR A 392 -12.94 -1.21 -13.45
C TYR A 392 -13.23 0.19 -14.04
N ARG A 393 -12.23 1.10 -14.02
CA ARG A 393 -12.32 2.44 -14.62
C ARG A 393 -11.79 2.50 -16.05
N GLY A 394 -11.33 1.37 -16.60
CA GLY A 394 -10.77 1.28 -17.94
C GLY A 394 -9.30 1.70 -18.07
N ARG A 395 -8.57 1.81 -16.95
CA ARG A 395 -7.11 2.07 -16.98
C ARG A 395 -6.35 0.77 -17.12
N ALA A 396 -5.35 0.74 -18.00
CA ALA A 396 -4.48 -0.41 -18.19
C ALA A 396 -3.39 -0.47 -17.11
N TYR A 397 -3.18 -1.68 -16.60
CA TYR A 397 -2.12 -2.01 -15.63
C TYR A 397 -1.39 -3.27 -16.02
N PRO A 398 -0.06 -3.31 -15.84
CA PRO A 398 0.71 -4.54 -16.02
C PRO A 398 0.29 -5.57 -14.96
N ILE A 399 0.19 -6.83 -15.32
CA ILE A 399 -0.09 -7.91 -14.36
C ILE A 399 1.11 -8.15 -13.44
N PRO A 400 2.36 -8.21 -13.93
CA PRO A 400 3.56 -8.27 -13.10
C PRO A 400 3.67 -7.07 -12.16
N ALA A 401 4.23 -7.31 -10.96
CA ALA A 401 4.42 -6.26 -9.96
C ALA A 401 5.75 -5.51 -10.08
N PHE A 402 6.71 -6.08 -10.80
CA PHE A 402 8.07 -5.57 -10.97
C PHE A 402 8.49 -5.64 -12.43
N LEU A 403 9.49 -4.86 -12.82
CA LEU A 403 9.95 -4.71 -14.19
C LEU A 403 8.80 -4.32 -15.13
N THR A 404 8.13 -3.24 -14.79
CA THR A 404 6.99 -2.72 -15.55
C THR A 404 7.13 -1.23 -15.80
N PRO A 405 6.55 -0.68 -16.89
CA PRO A 405 6.59 0.76 -17.15
C PRO A 405 5.83 1.62 -16.12
N GLN A 406 5.05 1.00 -15.23
CA GLN A 406 4.31 1.66 -14.16
C GLN A 406 4.94 1.41 -12.79
N ASP A 407 6.26 1.47 -12.71
CA ASP A 407 7.02 1.28 -11.47
C ASP A 407 7.51 2.61 -10.88
N THR A 408 8.38 2.53 -9.86
CA THR A 408 9.13 3.66 -9.32
C THR A 408 10.08 4.23 -10.36
N ASP A 409 10.66 5.40 -10.14
CA ASP A 409 11.70 6.00 -10.97
C ASP A 409 12.81 4.97 -11.28
N PHE A 410 13.33 4.29 -10.27
CA PHE A 410 14.30 3.20 -10.44
C PHE A 410 13.76 2.05 -11.32
N GLY A 411 12.56 1.55 -11.05
CA GLY A 411 11.98 0.43 -11.82
C GLY A 411 11.73 0.78 -13.27
N LYS A 412 11.36 2.04 -13.57
CA LYS A 412 11.18 2.53 -14.95
C LYS A 412 12.50 2.62 -15.70
N SER A 413 13.56 3.11 -15.06
CA SER A 413 14.89 3.28 -15.68
C SER A 413 15.56 1.97 -16.09
N LEU A 414 15.13 0.85 -15.49
CA LEU A 414 15.61 -0.49 -15.85
C LEU A 414 15.08 -1.00 -17.20
N LEU A 415 14.05 -0.36 -17.77
CA LEU A 415 13.36 -0.85 -18.95
C LEU A 415 13.72 -0.04 -20.19
N VAL A 416 14.01 -0.74 -21.26
CA VAL A 416 14.15 -0.19 -22.61
C VAL A 416 13.38 -1.08 -23.60
N PHE A 417 13.07 -0.55 -24.79
CA PHE A 417 12.51 -1.37 -25.85
C PHE A 417 13.55 -2.40 -26.33
N ALA A 418 13.11 -3.63 -26.58
CA ALA A 418 14.03 -4.64 -27.14
C ALA A 418 14.43 -4.27 -28.58
N ASP A 419 13.48 -3.73 -29.35
CA ASP A 419 13.73 -3.22 -30.68
C ASP A 419 13.98 -1.71 -30.61
N GLY A 420 15.10 -1.27 -31.18
CA GLY A 420 15.47 0.15 -31.19
C GLY A 420 14.96 0.89 -32.42
N SER A 421 14.93 2.20 -32.33
CA SER A 421 14.65 3.10 -33.47
C SER A 421 15.95 3.78 -33.92
N TYR A 422 16.16 3.90 -35.23
CA TYR A 422 17.31 4.62 -35.75
C TYR A 422 17.29 6.09 -35.36
N MET A 423 18.46 6.64 -35.12
CA MET A 423 18.63 8.05 -34.80
C MET A 423 18.29 8.91 -36.01
N THR A 424 17.42 9.86 -35.80
CA THR A 424 17.03 10.93 -36.72
C THR A 424 17.09 12.26 -35.96
N PRO A 425 17.11 13.42 -36.62
CA PRO A 425 17.05 14.72 -35.94
C PRO A 425 15.86 14.82 -34.96
N GLU A 426 14.72 14.23 -35.30
CA GLU A 426 13.55 14.17 -34.43
C GLU A 426 13.79 13.25 -33.21
N ALA A 427 14.44 12.12 -33.39
CA ALA A 427 14.82 11.22 -32.29
C ALA A 427 15.79 11.90 -31.33
N GLU A 428 16.75 12.69 -31.84
CA GLU A 428 17.66 13.51 -31.02
C GLU A 428 16.88 14.52 -30.18
N ASP A 429 15.91 15.23 -30.76
CA ASP A 429 15.07 16.17 -30.04
C ASP A 429 14.24 15.46 -28.93
N TRP A 430 13.73 14.25 -29.18
CA TRP A 430 13.01 13.47 -28.15
C TRP A 430 13.93 12.96 -27.02
N LEU A 431 15.16 12.59 -27.32
CA LEU A 431 16.16 12.26 -26.27
C LEU A 431 16.52 13.50 -25.45
N ALA A 432 16.72 14.67 -26.10
CA ALA A 432 16.96 15.94 -25.42
C ALA A 432 15.77 16.33 -24.52
N PHE A 433 14.54 16.13 -25.01
CA PHE A 433 13.33 16.31 -24.23
C PHE A 433 13.30 15.42 -22.99
N GLN A 434 13.61 14.12 -23.14
CA GLN A 434 13.56 13.16 -22.04
C GLN A 434 14.59 13.48 -20.96
N VAL A 435 15.84 13.78 -21.33
CA VAL A 435 16.89 14.07 -20.38
C VAL A 435 16.61 15.36 -19.59
N ALA A 436 16.12 16.40 -20.27
CA ALA A 436 15.73 17.65 -19.61
C ALA A 436 14.50 17.49 -18.69
N THR A 437 13.51 16.69 -19.13
CA THR A 437 12.30 16.41 -18.35
C THR A 437 12.64 15.69 -17.04
N THR A 438 13.44 14.64 -17.10
CA THR A 438 13.81 13.83 -15.93
C THR A 438 14.78 14.56 -14.99
N PHE A 439 15.56 15.51 -15.51
CA PHE A 439 16.33 16.44 -14.67
C PHE A 439 15.43 17.34 -13.80
N GLY A 440 14.24 17.71 -14.28
CA GLY A 440 13.29 18.56 -13.55
C GLY A 440 12.74 19.74 -14.34
N LEU A 441 13.07 19.85 -15.65
CA LEU A 441 12.54 20.90 -16.53
C LEU A 441 11.18 20.54 -17.14
N ASP A 442 10.38 19.73 -16.45
CA ASP A 442 9.10 19.20 -16.92
C ASP A 442 8.01 20.29 -17.19
N LYS A 443 8.23 21.51 -16.76
CA LYS A 443 7.36 22.67 -17.00
C LYS A 443 7.92 23.65 -18.03
N ALA A 444 9.16 23.47 -18.48
CA ALA A 444 9.75 24.32 -19.52
C ALA A 444 9.15 24.02 -20.91
N PRO A 445 9.09 25.00 -21.81
CA PRO A 445 8.77 24.77 -23.23
C PRO A 445 9.74 23.77 -23.89
N MET A 446 9.30 23.13 -24.97
CA MET A 446 10.13 22.17 -25.71
C MET A 446 11.47 22.78 -26.12
N THR A 447 11.46 23.98 -26.67
CA THR A 447 12.68 24.70 -27.11
C THR A 447 13.70 24.90 -26.01
N GLU A 448 13.25 25.31 -24.80
CA GLU A 448 14.12 25.51 -23.64
C GLU A 448 14.74 24.18 -23.17
N ARG A 449 13.99 23.07 -23.23
CA ARG A 449 14.50 21.73 -22.88
C ARG A 449 15.56 21.26 -23.86
N LEU A 450 15.33 21.44 -25.15
CA LEU A 450 16.28 21.09 -26.20
C LEU A 450 17.59 21.90 -26.07
N GLU A 451 17.45 23.20 -25.85
CA GLU A 451 18.60 24.09 -25.64
C GLU A 451 19.39 23.72 -24.39
N TRP A 452 18.69 23.44 -23.28
CA TRP A 452 19.35 22.99 -22.06
C TRP A 452 20.15 21.70 -22.29
N ALA A 453 19.59 20.70 -22.95
CA ALA A 453 20.29 19.46 -23.24
C ALA A 453 21.55 19.69 -24.08
N ARG A 454 21.47 20.51 -25.13
CA ARG A 454 22.61 20.87 -25.99
C ARG A 454 23.72 21.63 -25.24
N ASN A 455 23.36 22.40 -24.23
CA ASN A 455 24.32 23.17 -23.42
C ASN A 455 24.95 22.35 -22.27
N ASN A 456 24.52 21.11 -22.00
CA ASN A 456 24.96 20.30 -20.88
C ASN A 456 25.69 19.01 -21.29
N HIS A 457 26.33 18.95 -22.45
CA HIS A 457 27.05 17.77 -22.95
C HIS A 457 28.15 17.29 -21.99
N GLU A 458 28.84 18.22 -21.30
CA GLU A 458 29.87 17.90 -20.30
C GLU A 458 29.27 17.11 -19.12
N LEU A 459 28.10 17.54 -18.62
CA LEU A 459 27.37 16.86 -17.55
C LEU A 459 27.06 15.41 -17.93
N PHE A 460 26.56 15.18 -19.14
CA PHE A 460 26.20 13.84 -19.61
C PHE A 460 27.45 12.97 -19.81
N THR A 461 28.54 13.56 -20.28
CA THR A 461 29.83 12.87 -20.41
C THR A 461 30.33 12.38 -19.05
N LEU A 462 30.38 13.26 -18.05
CA LEU A 462 30.82 12.90 -16.69
C LEU A 462 30.00 11.78 -16.08
N ILE A 463 28.66 11.90 -16.15
CA ILE A 463 27.74 10.92 -15.58
C ILE A 463 27.84 9.56 -16.30
N SER A 464 27.98 9.56 -17.62
CA SER A 464 28.04 8.33 -18.41
C SER A 464 29.34 7.59 -18.24
N GLN A 465 30.48 8.30 -18.09
CA GLN A 465 31.82 7.71 -17.92
C GLN A 465 32.04 7.18 -16.50
N ASP A 466 31.59 7.89 -15.47
CA ASP A 466 31.72 7.48 -14.07
C ASP A 466 30.49 7.89 -13.26
N PRO A 467 29.41 7.12 -13.34
CA PRO A 467 28.16 7.44 -12.64
C PRO A 467 28.27 7.40 -11.11
N ILE A 468 29.19 6.59 -10.59
CA ILE A 468 29.38 6.43 -9.14
C ILE A 468 30.24 7.57 -8.58
N GLY A 469 31.35 7.92 -9.24
CA GLY A 469 32.20 9.04 -8.84
C GLY A 469 31.50 10.39 -8.98
N ASN A 470 30.58 10.50 -9.94
CA ASN A 470 29.78 11.69 -10.21
C ASN A 470 28.36 11.62 -9.62
N LEU A 471 28.10 10.77 -8.62
CA LEU A 471 26.80 10.59 -7.97
C LEU A 471 26.13 11.92 -7.56
N PRO A 472 26.84 12.92 -6.98
CA PRO A 472 26.25 14.20 -6.59
C PRO A 472 25.64 15.00 -7.76
N LEU A 473 26.03 14.73 -9.01
CA LEU A 473 25.50 15.44 -10.18
C LEU A 473 24.11 14.96 -10.60
N TRP A 474 23.68 13.76 -10.15
CA TRP A 474 22.42 13.19 -10.58
C TRP A 474 21.52 12.64 -9.44
N GLU A 475 22.05 12.35 -8.24
CA GLU A 475 21.24 11.79 -7.15
C GLU A 475 20.14 12.72 -6.63
N GLY A 476 20.31 14.03 -6.79
CA GLY A 476 19.41 15.08 -6.29
C GLY A 476 18.40 15.62 -7.29
N VAL A 477 18.40 15.15 -8.54
CA VAL A 477 17.44 15.59 -9.58
C VAL A 477 16.05 15.03 -9.35
N GLU A 478 15.04 15.47 -10.08
CA GLU A 478 13.63 15.09 -9.82
C GLU A 478 13.39 13.58 -10.02
N GLU A 479 13.90 12.99 -11.11
CA GLU A 479 13.82 11.55 -11.40
C GLU A 479 15.21 10.97 -11.68
N PRO A 480 16.03 10.75 -10.63
CA PRO A 480 17.47 10.50 -10.77
C PRO A 480 17.81 9.28 -11.63
N TRP A 481 17.07 8.19 -11.50
CA TRP A 481 17.37 6.97 -12.22
C TRP A 481 16.98 7.05 -13.71
N GLN A 482 15.83 7.63 -14.02
CA GLN A 482 15.43 7.87 -15.40
C GLN A 482 16.34 8.92 -16.05
N PHE A 483 16.78 9.93 -15.29
CA PHE A 483 17.76 10.90 -15.75
C PHE A 483 19.10 10.25 -16.07
N LEU A 484 19.59 9.37 -15.19
CA LEU A 484 20.82 8.61 -15.41
C LEU A 484 20.77 7.81 -16.73
N ALA A 485 19.67 7.07 -16.94
CA ALA A 485 19.47 6.28 -18.15
C ALA A 485 19.37 7.16 -19.41
N ALA A 486 18.68 8.31 -19.31
CA ALA A 486 18.54 9.24 -20.42
C ALA A 486 19.83 9.98 -20.75
N ALA A 487 20.64 10.34 -19.75
CA ALA A 487 21.94 10.99 -19.92
C ALA A 487 22.95 10.09 -20.63
N GLU A 488 23.01 8.80 -20.26
CA GLU A 488 23.85 7.80 -20.92
C GLU A 488 23.45 7.59 -22.37
N GLU A 489 22.15 7.43 -22.62
CA GLU A 489 21.63 7.24 -23.99
C GLU A 489 21.90 8.48 -24.86
N TYR A 490 21.66 9.69 -24.33
CA TYR A 490 21.94 10.94 -25.02
C TYR A 490 23.46 11.11 -25.29
N TYR A 491 24.29 10.75 -24.33
CA TYR A 491 25.76 10.78 -24.51
C TYR A 491 26.21 9.91 -25.68
N HIS A 492 25.77 8.65 -25.74
CA HIS A 492 26.16 7.74 -26.81
C HIS A 492 25.52 8.06 -28.17
N CYS A 493 24.25 8.45 -28.18
CA CYS A 493 23.53 8.70 -29.43
C CYS A 493 23.85 10.08 -30.03
N VAL A 494 24.11 11.11 -29.19
CA VAL A 494 24.22 12.50 -29.65
C VAL A 494 25.60 13.09 -29.42
N VAL A 495 26.16 12.98 -28.19
CA VAL A 495 27.45 13.63 -27.87
C VAL A 495 28.63 12.90 -28.51
N LEU A 496 28.70 11.57 -28.29
CA LEU A 496 29.75 10.72 -28.86
C LEU A 496 29.39 10.22 -30.26
N ALA A 497 28.10 10.09 -30.56
CA ALA A 497 27.52 9.63 -31.82
C ALA A 497 28.05 8.24 -32.27
N ASP A 498 28.42 7.37 -31.32
CA ASP A 498 28.89 6.01 -31.58
C ASP A 498 27.74 4.99 -31.63
N ARG A 499 26.52 5.37 -31.22
CA ARG A 499 25.29 4.56 -31.24
C ARG A 499 24.30 5.11 -32.26
N GLN A 500 23.96 4.31 -33.30
CA GLN A 500 23.10 4.71 -34.43
C GLN A 500 21.62 4.44 -34.19
N PHE A 501 21.23 3.87 -33.07
CA PHE A 501 19.84 3.60 -32.69
C PHE A 501 19.64 3.78 -31.20
N THR A 502 18.43 4.15 -30.80
CA THR A 502 18.03 4.28 -29.41
C THR A 502 16.97 3.27 -29.03
N ARG A 503 17.05 2.76 -27.81
CA ARG A 503 16.03 1.90 -27.18
C ARG A 503 15.34 2.59 -26.01
N LEU A 504 15.72 3.82 -25.68
CA LEU A 504 15.20 4.53 -24.53
C LEU A 504 13.70 4.82 -24.66
N MET A 505 12.95 4.60 -23.60
CA MET A 505 11.55 4.99 -23.52
C MET A 505 11.45 6.49 -23.20
N VAL A 506 10.81 7.25 -24.09
CA VAL A 506 10.43 8.64 -23.83
C VAL A 506 9.03 8.66 -23.24
N ALA A 507 8.93 9.14 -22.00
CA ALA A 507 7.67 9.17 -21.27
C ALA A 507 6.92 10.49 -21.51
N THR A 508 5.65 10.38 -21.92
CA THR A 508 4.72 11.52 -22.01
C THR A 508 3.51 11.28 -21.13
N ASP A 509 3.00 12.33 -20.47
CA ASP A 509 1.83 12.25 -19.60
C ASP A 509 0.84 13.38 -19.88
N ALA A 510 -0.43 13.12 -19.60
CA ALA A 510 -1.51 14.08 -19.76
C ALA A 510 -1.51 15.12 -18.62
N THR A 511 -1.77 16.38 -18.98
CA THR A 511 -1.96 17.45 -18.01
C THR A 511 -3.39 17.41 -17.47
N CYS A 512 -3.66 16.67 -16.36
CA CYS A 512 -4.98 16.57 -15.75
C CYS A 512 -6.07 16.00 -16.70
N SER A 513 -5.96 14.72 -17.06
CA SER A 513 -6.83 14.02 -18.02
C SER A 513 -8.34 14.17 -17.75
N GLY A 514 -8.76 14.22 -16.47
CA GLY A 514 -10.17 14.44 -16.13
C GLY A 514 -10.71 15.78 -16.62
N LEU A 515 -9.97 16.87 -16.43
CA LEU A 515 -10.36 18.18 -16.96
C LEU A 515 -10.24 18.24 -18.48
N GLN A 516 -9.25 17.56 -19.08
CA GLN A 516 -9.11 17.49 -20.53
C GLN A 516 -10.34 16.86 -21.20
N ILE A 517 -10.78 15.71 -20.67
CA ILE A 517 -11.97 14.99 -21.19
C ILE A 517 -13.22 15.87 -21.00
N LEU A 518 -13.43 16.42 -19.81
CA LEU A 518 -14.59 17.27 -19.52
C LEU A 518 -14.60 18.56 -20.33
N ALA A 519 -13.44 19.18 -20.57
CA ALA A 519 -13.31 20.33 -21.45
C ALA A 519 -13.70 20.00 -22.90
N GLY A 520 -13.30 18.81 -23.38
CA GLY A 520 -13.71 18.29 -24.70
C GLY A 520 -15.22 18.06 -24.80
N LEU A 521 -15.81 17.42 -23.79
CA LEU A 521 -17.27 17.19 -23.72
C LEU A 521 -18.05 18.51 -23.66
N ALA A 522 -17.58 19.49 -22.89
CA ALA A 522 -18.17 20.81 -22.78
C ALA A 522 -17.89 21.71 -23.99
N ARG A 523 -16.96 21.33 -24.88
CA ARG A 523 -16.41 22.18 -25.95
C ARG A 523 -15.88 23.52 -25.41
N ASP A 524 -15.36 23.52 -24.22
CA ASP A 524 -14.83 24.71 -23.53
C ASP A 524 -13.38 24.94 -23.98
N LYS A 525 -13.21 25.88 -24.92
CA LYS A 525 -11.90 26.25 -25.47
C LYS A 525 -10.98 26.90 -24.42
N SER A 526 -11.51 27.59 -23.43
CA SER A 526 -10.71 28.26 -22.38
C SER A 526 -10.06 27.22 -21.47
N THR A 527 -10.84 26.29 -20.96
CA THR A 527 -10.32 25.16 -20.19
C THR A 527 -9.41 24.27 -21.03
N ALA A 528 -9.78 23.96 -22.29
CA ALA A 528 -8.97 23.11 -23.18
C ALA A 528 -7.56 23.69 -23.41
N ARG A 529 -7.43 25.03 -23.51
CA ARG A 529 -6.13 25.71 -23.59
C ARG A 529 -5.38 25.60 -22.26
N LEU A 530 -6.05 25.85 -21.14
CA LEU A 530 -5.46 25.84 -19.81
C LEU A 530 -4.93 24.45 -19.40
N VAL A 531 -5.53 23.38 -19.92
CA VAL A 531 -5.10 21.98 -19.65
C VAL A 531 -4.31 21.37 -20.83
N ASN A 532 -3.73 22.19 -21.69
CA ASN A 532 -2.84 21.80 -22.78
C ASN A 532 -3.46 20.83 -23.81
N VAL A 533 -4.76 20.92 -24.07
CA VAL A 533 -5.44 20.23 -25.19
C VAL A 533 -5.32 21.06 -26.47
N LEU A 534 -5.38 22.38 -26.36
CA LEU A 534 -5.14 23.27 -27.48
C LEU A 534 -3.69 23.79 -27.46
N PRO A 535 -3.06 23.98 -28.62
CA PRO A 535 -1.71 24.53 -28.73
C PRO A 535 -1.56 25.88 -28.02
N SER A 536 -0.42 26.08 -27.36
CA SER A 536 -0.01 27.35 -26.74
C SER A 536 1.51 27.46 -26.79
N ASP A 537 2.04 28.69 -26.78
CA ASP A 537 3.49 28.96 -26.83
C ASP A 537 4.24 28.41 -25.63
N LYS A 538 3.57 28.31 -24.47
CA LYS A 538 4.11 27.77 -23.23
C LYS A 538 3.13 26.79 -22.61
N PRO A 539 3.63 25.72 -21.97
CA PRO A 539 2.78 24.82 -21.19
C PRO A 539 1.98 25.60 -20.14
N GLN A 540 0.67 25.33 -20.08
CA GLN A 540 -0.23 25.96 -19.11
C GLN A 540 -0.31 25.08 -17.85
N ASP A 541 -0.56 25.72 -16.71
CA ASP A 541 -0.71 25.03 -15.41
C ASP A 541 -2.02 25.42 -14.74
N ALA A 542 -3.06 24.61 -14.97
CA ALA A 542 -4.38 24.82 -14.39
C ALA A 542 -4.34 24.85 -12.85
N TYR A 543 -3.44 24.11 -12.22
CA TYR A 543 -3.32 24.09 -10.76
C TYR A 543 -2.81 25.42 -10.21
N LYS A 544 -1.83 26.02 -10.90
CA LYS A 544 -1.30 27.35 -10.53
C LYS A 544 -2.38 28.40 -10.65
N VAL A 545 -3.09 28.44 -11.79
CA VAL A 545 -4.15 29.43 -12.04
C VAL A 545 -5.30 29.30 -11.03
N VAL A 546 -5.74 28.08 -10.72
CA VAL A 546 -6.75 27.85 -9.67
C VAL A 546 -6.24 28.28 -8.29
N SER A 547 -4.96 28.08 -7.99
CA SER A 547 -4.39 28.55 -6.72
C SER A 547 -4.37 30.07 -6.61
N GLU A 548 -3.96 30.75 -7.68
CA GLU A 548 -3.92 32.22 -7.74
C GLU A 548 -5.33 32.81 -7.58
N GLU A 549 -6.34 32.26 -8.25
CA GLU A 549 -7.73 32.66 -8.12
C GLU A 549 -8.29 32.41 -6.71
N ALA A 550 -7.95 31.28 -6.09
CA ALA A 550 -8.46 30.92 -4.77
C ALA A 550 -7.84 31.73 -3.63
N THR A 551 -6.59 32.16 -3.78
CA THR A 551 -5.79 32.80 -2.72
C THR A 551 -6.47 34.00 -2.06
N PRO A 552 -7.04 35.01 -2.78
CA PRO A 552 -7.69 36.17 -2.17
C PRO A 552 -8.88 35.81 -1.28
N TYR A 553 -9.50 34.67 -1.50
CA TYR A 553 -10.68 34.22 -0.76
C TYR A 553 -10.34 33.23 0.38
N CYS A 554 -9.07 32.89 0.54
CA CYS A 554 -8.59 32.12 1.67
C CYS A 554 -8.37 32.99 2.91
N PRO A 555 -8.41 32.40 4.14
CA PRO A 555 -8.02 33.11 5.35
C PRO A 555 -6.63 33.75 5.22
N GLU A 556 -6.44 34.97 5.74
CA GLU A 556 -5.16 35.71 5.65
C GLU A 556 -3.96 34.88 6.15
N SER A 557 -4.16 34.09 7.20
CA SER A 557 -3.13 33.19 7.75
C SER A 557 -2.68 32.09 6.79
N ILE A 558 -3.49 31.75 5.78
CA ILE A 558 -3.26 30.66 4.83
C ILE A 558 -2.78 31.19 3.48
N GLN A 559 -3.14 32.39 3.09
CA GLN A 559 -2.78 32.99 1.79
C GLN A 559 -1.28 32.85 1.44
N PRO A 560 -0.31 33.09 2.35
CA PRO A 560 1.11 33.00 2.02
C PRO A 560 1.57 31.58 1.66
N TYR A 561 0.80 30.57 2.01
CA TYR A 561 1.13 29.16 1.79
C TYR A 561 0.39 28.54 0.61
N MET A 562 -0.56 29.31 0.03
CA MET A 562 -1.32 28.84 -1.13
C MET A 562 -0.40 28.76 -2.36
N ASP A 563 -0.31 27.58 -2.92
CA ASP A 563 0.42 27.33 -4.15
C ASP A 563 -0.18 26.12 -4.91
N ARG A 564 0.46 25.79 -6.01
CA ARG A 564 0.14 24.64 -6.86
C ARG A 564 0.00 23.32 -6.08
N LYS A 565 0.90 23.05 -5.10
CA LYS A 565 0.91 21.80 -4.34
C LYS A 565 -0.33 21.65 -3.46
N VAL A 566 -0.78 22.75 -2.85
CA VAL A 566 -1.94 22.76 -1.95
C VAL A 566 -3.23 22.44 -2.71
N VAL A 567 -3.40 22.97 -3.91
CA VAL A 567 -4.64 22.78 -4.68
C VAL A 567 -4.62 21.57 -5.60
N LYS A 568 -3.45 21.05 -5.99
CA LYS A 568 -3.29 20.00 -7.02
C LYS A 568 -4.20 18.79 -6.78
N ARG A 569 -4.21 18.23 -5.56
CA ARG A 569 -5.03 17.04 -5.27
C ARG A 569 -6.52 17.31 -5.31
N VAL A 570 -6.95 18.52 -4.95
CA VAL A 570 -8.35 18.95 -5.05
C VAL A 570 -8.75 19.04 -6.51
N VAL A 571 -8.01 19.81 -7.31
CA VAL A 571 -8.30 20.01 -8.74
C VAL A 571 -8.27 18.70 -9.53
N MET A 572 -7.32 17.81 -9.23
CA MET A 572 -7.25 16.48 -9.87
C MET A 572 -8.43 15.57 -9.55
N THR A 573 -9.00 15.67 -8.34
CA THR A 573 -9.98 14.68 -7.84
C THR A 573 -11.42 15.16 -7.95
N VAL A 574 -11.66 16.46 -8.06
CA VAL A 574 -13.00 17.01 -8.26
C VAL A 574 -13.66 16.48 -9.55
N PRO A 575 -12.97 16.35 -10.69
CA PRO A 575 -13.52 15.72 -11.89
C PRO A 575 -13.99 14.26 -11.71
N TYR A 576 -13.49 13.59 -10.66
CA TYR A 576 -13.93 12.25 -10.24
C TYR A 576 -14.93 12.30 -9.07
N ASN A 577 -15.62 13.42 -8.91
CA ASN A 577 -16.65 13.63 -7.89
C ASN A 577 -16.15 13.60 -6.43
N ALA A 578 -14.90 14.00 -6.17
CA ALA A 578 -14.41 14.15 -4.79
C ALA A 578 -15.22 15.22 -4.05
N LYS A 579 -15.77 14.84 -2.90
CA LYS A 579 -16.61 15.73 -2.08
C LYS A 579 -15.75 16.64 -1.19
N PRO A 580 -16.30 17.76 -0.68
CA PRO A 580 -15.58 18.70 0.20
C PRO A 580 -14.93 18.05 1.42
N PHE A 581 -15.50 16.96 1.94
CA PHE A 581 -14.92 16.22 3.04
C PHE A 581 -13.54 15.65 2.70
N SER A 582 -13.38 15.01 1.53
CA SER A 582 -12.08 14.51 1.06
C SER A 582 -11.10 15.64 0.78
N ASN A 583 -11.58 16.76 0.21
CA ASN A 583 -10.74 17.91 -0.09
C ASN A 583 -10.12 18.54 1.16
N ARG A 584 -10.81 18.49 2.32
CA ARG A 584 -10.23 18.92 3.61
C ARG A 584 -8.98 18.14 3.97
N GLY A 585 -9.01 16.82 3.80
CA GLY A 585 -7.84 15.97 4.03
C GLY A 585 -6.65 16.40 3.16
N TYR A 586 -6.89 16.57 1.86
CA TYR A 586 -5.84 16.92 0.90
C TYR A 586 -5.16 18.26 1.19
N ILE A 587 -5.94 19.30 1.48
CA ILE A 587 -5.41 20.65 1.80
C ILE A 587 -4.67 20.61 3.13
N ARG A 588 -5.24 19.99 4.16
CA ARG A 588 -4.58 19.88 5.47
C ARG A 588 -3.24 19.16 5.38
N ASP A 589 -3.19 18.05 4.64
CA ASP A 589 -1.97 17.26 4.51
C ASP A 589 -0.88 18.05 3.74
N ALA A 590 -1.27 18.78 2.67
CA ALA A 590 -0.34 19.62 1.91
C ALA A 590 0.19 20.82 2.72
N LEU A 591 -0.64 21.44 3.56
CA LEU A 591 -0.19 22.49 4.47
C LEU A 591 0.68 21.95 5.60
N ALA A 592 0.39 20.75 6.11
CA ALA A 592 1.21 20.10 7.13
C ALA A 592 2.61 19.75 6.61
N GLU A 593 2.76 19.38 5.33
CA GLU A 593 4.08 19.21 4.68
C GLU A 593 4.90 20.50 4.68
N LYS A 594 4.24 21.67 4.70
CA LYS A 594 4.88 22.99 4.81
C LYS A 594 5.05 23.46 6.28
N GLY A 595 4.72 22.61 7.25
CA GLY A 595 4.79 22.94 8.68
C GLY A 595 3.66 23.85 9.18
N VAL A 596 2.57 24.00 8.41
CA VAL A 596 1.45 24.87 8.74
C VAL A 596 0.30 24.06 9.34
N GLU A 597 -0.10 24.42 10.56
CA GLU A 597 -1.33 23.90 11.18
C GLU A 597 -2.51 24.82 10.83
N ILE A 598 -3.62 24.22 10.38
CA ILE A 598 -4.83 24.96 9.98
C ILE A 598 -6.00 24.60 10.90
N SER A 599 -6.77 25.61 11.32
CA SER A 599 -8.00 25.42 12.08
C SER A 599 -9.08 24.71 11.23
N LYS A 600 -10.03 24.04 11.88
CA LYS A 600 -11.14 23.38 11.18
C LYS A 600 -12.02 24.37 10.40
N GLU A 601 -12.16 25.57 10.91
CA GLU A 601 -12.94 26.65 10.29
C GLU A 601 -12.22 27.19 9.05
N ASP A 602 -10.95 27.55 9.18
CA ASP A 602 -10.13 28.07 8.07
C ASP A 602 -9.94 27.02 6.97
N LEU A 603 -9.78 25.75 7.34
CA LEU A 603 -9.75 24.64 6.39
C LEU A 603 -11.05 24.56 5.57
N THR A 604 -12.20 24.78 6.22
CA THR A 604 -13.49 24.77 5.52
C THR A 604 -13.62 25.96 4.57
N LYS A 605 -13.16 27.16 4.98
CA LYS A 605 -13.12 28.36 4.12
C LYS A 605 -12.18 28.16 2.93
N THR A 606 -10.99 27.62 3.17
CA THR A 606 -9.99 27.34 2.11
C THR A 606 -10.51 26.32 1.08
N VAL A 607 -11.14 25.23 1.52
CA VAL A 607 -11.77 24.25 0.60
C VAL A 607 -12.84 24.91 -0.26
N LYS A 608 -13.68 25.79 0.34
CA LYS A 608 -14.72 26.51 -0.39
C LYS A 608 -14.10 27.47 -1.41
N ALA A 609 -13.06 28.20 -1.04
CA ALA A 609 -12.35 29.13 -1.93
C ALA A 609 -11.78 28.37 -3.16
N VAL A 610 -11.10 27.24 -2.95
CA VAL A 610 -10.53 26.45 -4.05
C VAL A 610 -11.62 25.89 -4.97
N ARG A 611 -12.74 25.41 -4.43
CA ARG A 611 -13.84 24.89 -5.27
C ARG A 611 -14.52 26.01 -6.06
N ASN A 612 -14.77 27.16 -5.44
CA ASN A 612 -15.32 28.33 -6.14
C ASN A 612 -14.37 28.82 -7.25
N ALA A 613 -13.06 28.82 -7.01
CA ALA A 613 -12.07 29.14 -8.03
C ALA A 613 -12.14 28.17 -9.21
N MET A 614 -12.42 26.88 -8.99
CA MET A 614 -12.63 25.92 -10.08
C MET A 614 -13.87 26.25 -10.92
N ASP A 615 -14.96 26.70 -10.29
CA ASP A 615 -16.18 27.12 -11.02
C ASP A 615 -15.90 28.31 -11.95
N VAL A 616 -14.96 29.20 -11.59
CA VAL A 616 -14.56 30.36 -12.38
C VAL A 616 -13.56 29.99 -13.47
N ILE A 617 -12.53 29.21 -13.11
CA ILE A 617 -11.38 28.94 -14.00
C ILE A 617 -11.66 27.82 -15.00
N VAL A 618 -12.46 26.82 -14.64
CA VAL A 618 -12.80 25.65 -15.47
C VAL A 618 -14.33 25.44 -15.56
N PRO A 619 -15.08 26.47 -16.02
CA PRO A 619 -16.54 26.47 -15.94
C PRO A 619 -17.22 25.35 -16.74
N GLY A 620 -16.70 25.02 -17.93
CA GLY A 620 -17.25 23.96 -18.76
C GLY A 620 -17.22 22.58 -18.09
N PRO A 621 -16.07 22.10 -17.61
CA PRO A 621 -15.97 20.89 -16.81
C PRO A 621 -16.88 20.89 -15.60
N MET A 622 -16.96 21.98 -14.85
CA MET A 622 -17.81 22.06 -13.66
C MET A 622 -19.29 22.00 -14.00
N ALA A 623 -19.71 22.61 -15.10
CA ALA A 623 -21.07 22.54 -15.60
C ALA A 623 -21.47 21.10 -16.03
N VAL A 624 -20.59 20.38 -16.73
CA VAL A 624 -20.80 18.97 -17.10
C VAL A 624 -20.91 18.10 -15.85
N MET A 625 -20.04 18.30 -14.86
CA MET A 625 -20.09 17.57 -13.59
C MET A 625 -21.42 17.78 -12.87
N LYS A 626 -21.88 19.01 -12.79
CA LYS A 626 -23.16 19.35 -12.17
C LYS A 626 -24.33 18.73 -12.91
N TRP A 627 -24.33 18.79 -14.23
CA TRP A 627 -25.34 18.16 -15.07
C TRP A 627 -25.42 16.64 -14.79
N ILE A 628 -24.28 15.94 -14.74
CA ILE A 628 -24.25 14.50 -14.43
C ILE A 628 -24.83 14.24 -13.03
N GLU A 629 -24.47 15.04 -12.01
CA GLU A 629 -25.00 14.90 -10.66
C GLU A 629 -26.53 15.08 -10.62
N ASP A 630 -27.05 16.09 -11.31
CA ASP A 630 -28.48 16.40 -11.37
C ASP A 630 -29.28 15.29 -12.09
N GLU A 631 -28.76 14.75 -13.19
CA GLU A 631 -29.37 13.62 -13.91
C GLU A 631 -29.41 12.35 -13.04
N VAL A 632 -28.31 12.02 -12.36
CA VAL A 632 -28.24 10.88 -11.43
C VAL A 632 -29.24 11.06 -10.29
N ALA A 633 -29.28 12.25 -9.69
CA ALA A 633 -30.23 12.55 -8.61
C ALA A 633 -31.69 12.42 -9.05
N THR A 634 -31.99 12.85 -10.28
CA THR A 634 -33.32 12.74 -10.88
C THR A 634 -33.69 11.28 -11.12
N ALA A 635 -32.77 10.47 -11.64
CA ALA A 635 -33.00 9.05 -11.85
C ALA A 635 -33.24 8.28 -10.54
N ILE A 636 -32.48 8.58 -9.47
CA ILE A 636 -32.68 7.99 -8.14
C ILE A 636 -34.06 8.38 -7.57
N LYS A 637 -34.44 9.65 -7.67
CA LYS A 637 -35.76 10.12 -7.23
C LYS A 637 -36.92 9.45 -7.98
N ALA A 638 -36.69 9.08 -9.25
CA ALA A 638 -37.63 8.32 -10.08
C ALA A 638 -37.65 6.83 -9.76
N GLY A 639 -36.94 6.37 -8.74
CA GLY A 639 -36.93 4.98 -8.27
C GLY A 639 -36.04 4.03 -9.09
N LYS A 640 -35.08 4.55 -9.90
CA LYS A 640 -34.12 3.70 -10.57
C LYS A 640 -33.08 3.21 -9.56
N GLU A 641 -32.89 1.90 -9.48
CA GLU A 641 -31.90 1.27 -8.60
C GLU A 641 -30.48 1.28 -9.17
N HIS A 642 -30.38 1.37 -10.52
CA HIS A 642 -29.12 1.41 -11.25
C HIS A 642 -29.24 2.29 -12.50
N LEU A 643 -28.13 2.76 -12.97
CA LEU A 643 -27.99 3.46 -14.24
C LEU A 643 -27.24 2.56 -15.22
N GLU A 644 -27.79 2.38 -16.40
CA GLU A 644 -27.10 1.69 -17.49
C GLU A 644 -26.14 2.64 -18.17
N TRP A 645 -24.94 2.15 -18.41
CA TRP A 645 -23.87 2.88 -19.08
C TRP A 645 -23.33 2.02 -20.23
N SER A 646 -23.39 2.54 -21.42
CA SER A 646 -22.79 1.91 -22.60
C SER A 646 -21.63 2.76 -23.14
N THR A 647 -20.58 2.10 -23.59
CA THR A 647 -19.48 2.74 -24.33
C THR A 647 -19.63 2.42 -25.81
N PRO A 648 -19.14 3.28 -26.71
CA PRO A 648 -19.22 3.04 -28.17
C PRO A 648 -18.34 1.88 -28.65
N SER A 649 -17.53 1.28 -27.79
CA SER A 649 -16.58 0.22 -28.18
C SER A 649 -17.07 -1.15 -27.83
#